data_2bc760cf31c34458c0540d9a9ab5ff8a
#
_entry.id   2bc760cf31c34458c0540d9a9ab5ff8a
#
_cell.length_a   1.000
_cell.length_b   1.000
_cell.length_c   1.000
_cell.angle_alpha   90.00
_cell.angle_beta   90.00
_cell.angle_gamma   90.00
#
_symmetry.space_group_name_H-M   'P 1'
#
loop_
_entity.id
_entity.type
_entity.pdbx_description
1 polymer ?
#
loop_
_entity_poly.entity_id
_entity_poly.type
_entity_poly.pdbx_seq_one_letter_code
_entity_poly.pdbx_strand_id
1 'polypeptide(L)'
;MLVSALWLLAQTCHVLTASRLVQPLSEAPGSMTVIDREMIKASGFRTIPELMRLVPGMYVGYADANRPVVSLHNSTDEFAHRMQILIDGRSIYLPPFGGVNWADLPLLIEDVERIEVVRGPSSASHGANSFYGVINIITRDALSQDGGSLSVTGGDASDMSARFGKSGEKLDYRFSVGYRSDQGLNNSVLNDHNATRIFNLRSNYHPNASDSLDVQLGNSNGGYGLGISGRPEDAFRETTAQSDFQQLSWLHLWSSEHESKLTYSHAMRNSTDPHLCIDSNACQGLYSSSSIFFLPGFTRQEVYSQRNEIELQNTHQLGADNRLVWGGGMRRDYADYPLLLVQPRTLAPWQIFAHDEWHITKAAVLNLGTMFEYNGMGHKNNSPRAAFNYHLTPEHTMRIGVSTATRSPVMAEAYMDANNTIFGGAYVPPVTALTPEKILSQEVGYLGEFRAQGITVDARIYIDQVNDMILVDKWVAPSKGGYADSYKNLVSAEFRGVETTLKYRWNEGRSFVTANYAYQRASAALSAFPTQYFNSAADPSDPSVYSSIGDHVRRFYQSEFIDQFGQTVLTNSGSLLFSQSLADAWQFSAGYYFRGTVRVIDVSPDVTPEYRMRRLDLRLAKTIRYGKDRNIEIAGVVQNITQDDYTKYGTVNATAEVLFKQRTYLTASCNF
;
A
#
# COMPACT_ATOMS: atom_id res chain seq x y z
N MET A 1 -32.36 28.80 -7.89
CA MET A 1 -31.27 29.07 -6.95
C MET A 1 -30.94 27.88 -6.01
N LEU A 2 -31.91 27.20 -5.39
CA LEU A 2 -31.64 26.02 -4.54
C LEU A 2 -31.04 24.83 -5.31
N VAL A 3 -31.47 24.55 -6.53
CA VAL A 3 -30.93 23.46 -7.37
C VAL A 3 -29.51 23.72 -7.84
N SER A 4 -29.16 24.99 -8.11
CA SER A 4 -27.79 25.38 -8.46
C SER A 4 -26.81 25.36 -7.26
N ALA A 5 -27.29 25.62 -6.05
CA ALA A 5 -26.49 25.54 -4.83
C ALA A 5 -26.23 24.08 -4.42
N LEU A 6 -27.20 23.18 -4.58
CA LEU A 6 -27.01 21.73 -4.40
C LEU A 6 -26.07 21.12 -5.45
N TRP A 7 -26.08 21.66 -6.67
CA TRP A 7 -25.17 21.22 -7.73
C TRP A 7 -23.73 21.67 -7.48
N LEU A 8 -23.54 22.87 -6.89
CA LEU A 8 -22.22 23.38 -6.48
C LEU A 8 -21.64 22.65 -5.26
N LEU A 9 -22.48 22.22 -4.30
CA LEU A 9 -22.06 21.42 -3.16
C LEU A 9 -21.67 19.96 -3.57
N ALA A 10 -22.27 19.41 -4.62
CA ALA A 10 -21.94 18.10 -5.17
C ALA A 10 -20.60 18.07 -5.93
N GLN A 11 -19.98 19.20 -6.22
CA GLN A 11 -18.71 19.28 -6.95
C GLN A 11 -17.46 19.47 -6.07
N THR A 12 -17.58 19.68 -4.78
CA THR A 12 -16.43 19.70 -3.87
C THR A 12 -16.00 18.29 -3.53
N CYS A 13 -14.78 17.93 -3.92
CA CYS A 13 -14.18 16.65 -3.52
C CYS A 13 -13.89 16.71 -2.01
N HIS A 14 -14.69 16.00 -1.22
CA HIS A 14 -14.47 15.85 0.22
C HIS A 14 -13.61 14.63 0.49
N VAL A 15 -12.61 14.81 1.35
CA VAL A 15 -11.65 13.78 1.76
C VAL A 15 -11.67 13.60 3.27
N LEU A 16 -11.34 12.39 3.72
CA LEU A 16 -11.34 12.02 5.14
C LEU A 16 -9.94 11.66 5.65
N THR A 17 -9.13 11.06 4.79
CA THR A 17 -7.92 10.34 5.22
C THR A 17 -6.85 11.27 5.78
N ALA A 18 -6.74 12.51 5.32
CA ALA A 18 -5.64 13.39 5.74
C ALA A 18 -5.67 13.79 7.22
N SER A 19 -6.86 14.02 7.78
CA SER A 19 -7.03 14.58 9.14
C SER A 19 -8.05 13.84 10.00
N ARG A 20 -8.65 12.74 9.49
CA ARG A 20 -9.80 12.05 10.11
C ARG A 20 -11.08 12.91 10.18
N LEU A 21 -11.07 14.08 9.54
CA LEU A 21 -12.22 14.97 9.35
C LEU A 21 -12.66 14.94 7.89
N VAL A 22 -13.96 14.92 7.67
CA VAL A 22 -14.51 15.16 6.33
C VAL A 22 -14.34 16.64 6.01
N GLN A 23 -13.49 16.96 5.01
CA GLN A 23 -13.14 18.31 4.64
C GLN A 23 -12.95 18.46 3.13
N PRO A 24 -13.07 19.67 2.56
CA PRO A 24 -12.70 19.93 1.18
C PRO A 24 -11.23 19.62 0.92
N LEU A 25 -10.89 19.19 -0.28
CA LEU A 25 -9.51 18.92 -0.67
C LEU A 25 -8.59 20.14 -0.49
N SER A 26 -9.13 21.35 -0.67
CA SER A 26 -8.41 22.63 -0.47
C SER A 26 -8.04 22.93 0.98
N GLU A 27 -8.69 22.28 1.95
CA GLU A 27 -8.42 22.45 3.38
C GLU A 27 -7.60 21.28 3.97
N ALA A 28 -7.38 20.24 3.19
CA ALA A 28 -6.61 19.08 3.62
C ALA A 28 -5.17 19.46 4.01
N PRO A 29 -4.65 18.92 5.13
CA PRO A 29 -3.32 19.29 5.65
C PRO A 29 -2.14 18.67 4.89
N GLY A 30 -2.34 18.06 3.74
CA GLY A 30 -1.31 17.46 2.91
C GLY A 30 -1.80 17.19 1.50
N SER A 31 -0.87 16.92 0.59
CA SER A 31 -1.19 16.61 -0.81
C SER A 31 -1.89 15.27 -0.92
N MET A 32 -2.99 15.22 -1.68
CA MET A 32 -3.82 14.02 -1.83
C MET A 32 -4.08 13.69 -3.29
N THR A 33 -4.20 12.40 -3.56
CA THR A 33 -4.76 11.90 -4.82
C THR A 33 -6.02 11.11 -4.51
N VAL A 34 -7.11 11.44 -5.20
CA VAL A 34 -8.37 10.70 -5.13
C VAL A 34 -8.59 9.99 -6.46
N ILE A 35 -8.65 8.65 -6.41
CA ILE A 35 -9.02 7.79 -7.53
C ILE A 35 -10.48 7.43 -7.32
N ASP A 36 -11.36 8.06 -8.07
CA ASP A 36 -12.79 7.83 -7.98
C ASP A 36 -13.24 6.63 -8.83
N ARG A 37 -14.50 6.27 -8.68
CA ARG A 37 -15.07 5.11 -9.33
C ARG A 37 -15.03 5.18 -10.87
N GLU A 38 -15.15 6.37 -11.44
CA GLU A 38 -15.08 6.55 -12.90
C GLU A 38 -13.66 6.30 -13.41
N MET A 39 -12.64 6.75 -12.66
CA MET A 39 -11.24 6.45 -12.95
C MET A 39 -10.95 4.95 -12.81
N ILE A 40 -11.48 4.29 -11.75
CA ILE A 40 -11.36 2.84 -11.56
C ILE A 40 -11.90 2.10 -12.78
N LYS A 41 -13.12 2.42 -13.22
CA LYS A 41 -13.74 1.80 -14.40
C LYS A 41 -12.97 2.09 -15.69
N ALA A 42 -12.62 3.35 -15.91
CA ALA A 42 -11.95 3.79 -17.14
C ALA A 42 -10.56 3.16 -17.31
N SER A 43 -9.84 2.91 -16.23
CA SER A 43 -8.52 2.28 -16.28
C SER A 43 -8.56 0.84 -16.78
N GLY A 44 -9.68 0.13 -16.57
CA GLY A 44 -9.78 -1.30 -16.84
C GLY A 44 -8.90 -2.17 -15.95
N PHE A 45 -8.37 -1.62 -14.86
CA PHE A 45 -7.59 -2.37 -13.88
C PHE A 45 -8.48 -3.27 -13.02
N ARG A 46 -7.96 -4.44 -12.68
CA ARG A 46 -8.67 -5.48 -11.91
C ARG A 46 -8.18 -5.58 -10.47
N THR A 47 -7.05 -4.94 -10.14
CA THR A 47 -6.42 -5.01 -8.81
C THR A 47 -6.10 -3.62 -8.28
N ILE A 48 -6.09 -3.48 -6.96
CA ILE A 48 -5.76 -2.20 -6.30
C ILE A 48 -4.32 -1.73 -6.60
N PRO A 49 -3.29 -2.60 -6.59
CA PRO A 49 -1.93 -2.18 -6.92
C PRO A 49 -1.81 -1.52 -8.30
N GLU A 50 -2.53 -2.02 -9.30
CA GLU A 50 -2.54 -1.43 -10.64
C GLU A 50 -3.09 0.01 -10.64
N LEU A 51 -4.13 0.29 -9.83
CA LEU A 51 -4.70 1.61 -9.68
C LEU A 51 -3.72 2.62 -9.10
N MET A 52 -2.72 2.17 -8.34
CA MET A 52 -1.69 3.04 -7.78
C MET A 52 -0.78 3.67 -8.83
N ARG A 53 -0.77 3.15 -10.08
CA ARG A 53 -0.12 3.79 -11.23
C ARG A 53 -0.72 5.17 -11.57
N LEU A 54 -1.92 5.47 -11.06
CA LEU A 54 -2.58 6.77 -11.21
C LEU A 54 -2.17 7.79 -10.13
N VAL A 55 -1.23 7.44 -9.25
CA VAL A 55 -0.74 8.33 -8.18
C VAL A 55 0.65 8.84 -8.56
N PRO A 56 0.90 10.16 -8.53
CA PRO A 56 2.22 10.71 -8.85
C PRO A 56 3.30 10.13 -7.92
N GLY A 57 4.44 9.74 -8.47
CA GLY A 57 5.59 9.24 -7.69
C GLY A 57 5.43 7.85 -7.10
N MET A 58 4.29 7.18 -7.33
CA MET A 58 4.06 5.82 -6.82
C MET A 58 4.84 4.79 -7.64
N TYR A 59 5.68 4.01 -6.97
CA TYR A 59 6.28 2.81 -7.52
C TYR A 59 5.28 1.66 -7.48
N VAL A 60 5.06 1.03 -8.63
CA VAL A 60 4.29 -0.21 -8.75
C VAL A 60 5.15 -1.21 -9.51
N GLY A 61 5.68 -2.17 -8.79
CA GLY A 61 6.48 -3.28 -9.29
C GLY A 61 5.85 -4.63 -8.97
N TYR A 62 6.51 -5.70 -9.35
CA TYR A 62 6.03 -7.06 -9.11
C TYR A 62 7.22 -7.99 -8.84
N ALA A 63 7.15 -8.78 -7.78
CA ALA A 63 7.95 -9.99 -7.68
C ALA A 63 7.36 -11.10 -8.58
N ASP A 64 6.03 -11.26 -8.54
CA ASP A 64 5.19 -12.05 -9.45
C ASP A 64 3.75 -11.50 -9.39
N ALA A 65 2.78 -12.07 -10.13
CA ALA A 65 1.40 -11.59 -10.17
C ALA A 65 0.73 -11.53 -8.78
N ASN A 66 1.16 -12.36 -7.84
CA ASN A 66 0.58 -12.48 -6.50
C ASN A 66 1.25 -11.55 -5.48
N ARG A 67 2.47 -11.05 -5.80
CA ARG A 67 3.29 -10.22 -4.93
C ARG A 67 3.63 -8.86 -5.58
N PRO A 68 2.62 -8.01 -5.83
CA PRO A 68 2.86 -6.65 -6.29
C PRO A 68 3.45 -5.80 -5.17
N VAL A 69 4.33 -4.89 -5.53
CA VAL A 69 5.00 -3.93 -4.66
C VAL A 69 4.42 -2.55 -4.91
N VAL A 70 3.97 -1.88 -3.85
CA VAL A 70 3.43 -0.51 -3.91
C VAL A 70 4.15 0.35 -2.89
N SER A 71 4.89 1.35 -3.33
CA SER A 71 5.67 2.23 -2.46
C SER A 71 5.75 3.65 -3.01
N LEU A 72 5.91 4.64 -2.12
CA LEU A 72 6.34 5.99 -2.47
C LEU A 72 7.85 6.13 -2.25
N HIS A 73 8.47 7.07 -2.97
CA HIS A 73 9.87 7.43 -2.94
C HIS A 73 10.80 6.39 -3.57
N ASN A 74 11.03 5.26 -2.95
CA ASN A 74 11.98 4.27 -3.44
C ASN A 74 11.31 2.93 -3.75
N SER A 75 11.95 2.17 -4.64
CA SER A 75 11.65 0.76 -4.79
C SER A 75 11.98 0.02 -3.49
N THR A 76 11.24 -1.03 -3.22
CA THR A 76 11.39 -1.87 -2.04
C THR A 76 11.11 -3.31 -2.42
N ASP A 77 11.32 -4.22 -1.48
CA ASP A 77 10.85 -5.60 -1.57
C ASP A 77 9.31 -5.70 -1.57
N GLU A 78 8.80 -6.92 -1.59
CA GLU A 78 7.36 -7.20 -1.56
C GLU A 78 6.66 -6.73 -0.27
N PHE A 79 7.42 -6.42 0.79
CA PHE A 79 6.91 -5.92 2.06
C PHE A 79 7.14 -4.41 2.19
N ALA A 80 6.32 -3.61 1.51
CA ALA A 80 6.44 -2.14 1.53
C ALA A 80 6.08 -1.54 2.89
N HIS A 81 7.00 -1.61 3.86
CA HIS A 81 6.76 -1.26 5.28
C HIS A 81 6.51 0.22 5.56
N ARG A 82 6.78 1.12 4.60
CA ARG A 82 6.78 2.58 4.83
C ARG A 82 5.50 3.28 4.35
N MET A 83 4.48 2.49 3.95
CA MET A 83 3.18 2.96 3.53
C MET A 83 2.09 2.34 4.41
N GLN A 84 1.22 3.13 5.02
CA GLN A 84 0.04 2.61 5.70
C GLN A 84 -1.06 2.35 4.68
N ILE A 85 -1.65 1.15 4.72
CA ILE A 85 -2.74 0.75 3.84
C ILE A 85 -3.96 0.39 4.67
N LEU A 86 -5.08 1.03 4.35
CA LEU A 86 -6.34 0.92 5.08
C LEU A 86 -7.47 0.48 4.13
N ILE A 87 -8.43 -0.25 4.67
CA ILE A 87 -9.75 -0.47 4.07
C ILE A 87 -10.79 0.04 5.08
N ASP A 88 -11.56 1.06 4.71
CA ASP A 88 -12.53 1.74 5.59
C ASP A 88 -11.93 2.14 6.95
N GLY A 89 -10.69 2.60 6.96
CA GLY A 89 -9.94 3.00 8.15
C GLY A 89 -9.27 1.86 8.91
N ARG A 90 -9.55 0.59 8.62
CA ARG A 90 -8.91 -0.57 9.23
C ARG A 90 -7.59 -0.88 8.56
N SER A 91 -6.51 -0.99 9.32
CA SER A 91 -5.19 -1.40 8.82
C SER A 91 -5.19 -2.85 8.35
N ILE A 92 -4.68 -3.07 7.13
CA ILE A 92 -4.54 -4.41 6.53
C ILE A 92 -3.08 -4.91 6.53
N TYR A 93 -2.23 -4.28 7.32
CA TYR A 93 -0.85 -4.68 7.53
C TYR A 93 -0.75 -6.05 8.21
N LEU A 94 0.11 -6.90 7.68
CA LEU A 94 0.44 -8.20 8.30
C LEU A 94 1.39 -8.01 9.47
N PRO A 95 1.04 -8.45 10.69
CA PRO A 95 1.88 -8.29 11.88
C PRO A 95 3.32 -8.79 11.74
N PRO A 96 3.62 -9.96 11.12
CA PRO A 96 4.98 -10.44 11.04
C PRO A 96 5.88 -9.59 10.14
N PHE A 97 5.37 -9.13 8.98
CA PHE A 97 6.19 -8.51 7.94
C PHE A 97 5.94 -7.03 7.75
N GLY A 98 4.83 -6.48 8.26
CA GLY A 98 4.48 -5.08 8.07
C GLY A 98 4.14 -4.68 6.63
N GLY A 99 3.89 -5.63 5.76
CA GLY A 99 3.45 -5.44 4.38
C GLY A 99 2.00 -5.85 4.17
N VAL A 100 1.53 -5.80 2.94
CA VAL A 100 0.18 -6.20 2.54
C VAL A 100 0.27 -7.33 1.54
N ASN A 101 -0.42 -8.42 1.81
CA ASN A 101 -0.63 -9.45 0.79
C ASN A 101 -1.87 -9.11 -0.05
N TRP A 102 -1.62 -8.65 -1.27
CA TRP A 102 -2.66 -8.16 -2.17
C TRP A 102 -3.49 -9.28 -2.82
N ALA A 103 -2.92 -10.49 -2.93
CA ALA A 103 -3.53 -11.61 -3.64
C ALA A 103 -4.75 -12.20 -2.91
N ASP A 104 -4.74 -12.16 -1.57
CA ASP A 104 -5.77 -12.76 -0.73
C ASP A 104 -6.57 -11.76 0.10
N LEU A 105 -6.61 -10.48 -0.32
CA LEU A 105 -7.47 -9.49 0.33
C LEU A 105 -8.95 -9.87 0.15
N PRO A 106 -9.76 -9.86 1.22
CA PRO A 106 -11.20 -10.03 1.15
C PRO A 106 -11.87 -8.76 0.64
N LEU A 107 -11.58 -8.38 -0.60
CA LEU A 107 -12.06 -7.16 -1.25
C LEU A 107 -12.32 -7.41 -2.74
N LEU A 108 -13.49 -7.01 -3.20
CA LEU A 108 -13.83 -6.92 -4.62
C LEU A 108 -13.62 -5.48 -5.10
N ILE A 109 -12.98 -5.30 -6.26
CA ILE A 109 -12.75 -3.96 -6.83
C ILE A 109 -14.08 -3.26 -7.17
N GLU A 110 -15.11 -4.04 -7.46
CA GLU A 110 -16.49 -3.55 -7.70
C GLU A 110 -17.11 -2.91 -6.46
N ASP A 111 -16.64 -3.28 -5.26
CA ASP A 111 -17.11 -2.72 -4.00
C ASP A 111 -16.34 -1.46 -3.58
N VAL A 112 -15.28 -1.10 -4.30
CA VAL A 112 -14.53 0.13 -4.04
C VAL A 112 -15.29 1.34 -4.56
N GLU A 113 -15.53 2.32 -3.68
CA GLU A 113 -16.12 3.61 -4.04
C GLU A 113 -15.05 4.58 -4.55
N ARG A 114 -13.97 4.71 -3.78
CA ARG A 114 -12.80 5.53 -4.13
C ARG A 114 -11.58 5.10 -3.33
N ILE A 115 -10.43 5.53 -3.78
CA ILE A 115 -9.17 5.38 -3.04
C ILE A 115 -8.61 6.76 -2.77
N GLU A 116 -8.35 7.06 -1.50
CA GLU A 116 -7.70 8.29 -1.06
C GLU A 116 -6.24 7.98 -0.74
N VAL A 117 -5.32 8.67 -1.39
CA VAL A 117 -3.88 8.52 -1.16
C VAL A 117 -3.34 9.84 -0.63
N VAL A 118 -2.92 9.84 0.63
CA VAL A 118 -2.17 10.96 1.24
C VAL A 118 -0.70 10.75 0.90
N ARG A 119 -0.09 11.74 0.26
CA ARG A 119 1.31 11.71 -0.14
C ARG A 119 2.14 12.52 0.87
N GLY A 120 3.09 11.88 1.51
CA GLY A 120 3.89 12.41 2.60
C GLY A 120 3.48 11.90 3.98
N PRO A 121 4.30 12.17 5.02
CA PRO A 121 4.11 11.63 6.36
C PRO A 121 2.75 11.97 6.96
N SER A 122 2.07 10.96 7.50
CA SER A 122 0.72 11.08 8.05
C SER A 122 0.54 10.40 9.41
N SER A 123 1.66 10.16 10.13
CA SER A 123 1.60 9.50 11.44
C SER A 123 0.79 10.26 12.47
N ALA A 124 0.70 11.59 12.37
CA ALA A 124 -0.19 12.38 13.20
C ALA A 124 -1.65 11.88 13.15
N SER A 125 -2.12 11.36 12.02
CA SER A 125 -3.49 10.88 11.84
C SER A 125 -3.62 9.35 11.92
N HIS A 126 -2.61 8.59 11.48
CA HIS A 126 -2.75 7.14 11.27
C HIS A 126 -1.67 6.30 11.97
N GLY A 127 -0.83 6.92 12.80
CA GLY A 127 0.21 6.25 13.58
C GLY A 127 1.42 5.81 12.79
N ALA A 128 2.27 5.04 13.45
CA ALA A 128 3.47 4.49 12.85
C ALA A 128 3.16 3.71 11.57
N ASN A 129 4.12 3.72 10.64
CA ASN A 129 4.04 3.16 9.30
C ASN A 129 3.29 4.03 8.27
N SER A 130 2.58 5.09 8.67
CA SER A 130 2.15 6.16 7.77
C SER A 130 3.32 7.08 7.41
N PHE A 131 4.45 6.45 7.04
CA PHE A 131 5.76 7.05 6.97
C PHE A 131 5.95 7.87 5.68
N TYR A 132 5.78 7.25 4.51
CA TYR A 132 5.77 7.95 3.23
C TYR A 132 4.37 8.38 2.79
N GLY A 133 3.33 7.79 3.37
CA GLY A 133 1.95 8.13 3.05
C GLY A 133 0.95 7.10 3.53
N VAL A 134 -0.30 7.35 3.15
CA VAL A 134 -1.45 6.49 3.48
C VAL A 134 -2.25 6.22 2.22
N ILE A 135 -2.61 4.97 2.00
CA ILE A 135 -3.60 4.55 1.01
C ILE A 135 -4.84 4.08 1.79
N ASN A 136 -5.96 4.77 1.65
CA ASN A 136 -7.22 4.36 2.24
C ASN A 136 -8.21 3.98 1.14
N ILE A 137 -8.57 2.71 1.10
CA ILE A 137 -9.53 2.14 0.17
C ILE A 137 -10.90 2.25 0.84
N ILE A 138 -11.76 3.10 0.31
CA ILE A 138 -13.10 3.35 0.84
C ILE A 138 -14.09 2.51 0.02
N THR A 139 -14.78 1.62 0.71
CA THR A 139 -15.78 0.76 0.08
C THR A 139 -17.15 1.46 0.00
N ARG A 140 -17.98 1.02 -0.93
CA ARG A 140 -19.33 1.55 -1.13
C ARG A 140 -20.18 1.32 0.12
N ASP A 141 -20.90 2.34 0.50
CA ASP A 141 -21.84 2.27 1.62
C ASP A 141 -23.03 1.35 1.30
N ALA A 142 -23.60 0.72 2.33
CA ALA A 142 -24.79 -0.12 2.18
C ALA A 142 -26.01 0.70 1.72
N LEU A 143 -26.17 1.93 2.21
CA LEU A 143 -27.22 2.87 1.85
C LEU A 143 -27.29 3.16 0.34
N SER A 144 -26.14 3.21 -0.35
CA SER A 144 -26.07 3.53 -1.78
C SER A 144 -26.33 2.33 -2.71
N GLN A 145 -26.76 1.19 -2.18
CA GLN A 145 -26.79 -0.10 -2.88
C GLN A 145 -28.17 -0.74 -2.90
N ASP A 146 -29.18 -0.04 -3.43
CA ASP A 146 -30.47 -0.69 -3.66
C ASP A 146 -30.47 -1.47 -4.99
N GLY A 147 -30.80 -2.77 -4.94
CA GLY A 147 -30.80 -3.68 -6.09
C GLY A 147 -29.61 -4.64 -6.15
N GLY A 148 -29.45 -5.29 -7.30
CA GLY A 148 -28.44 -6.31 -7.56
C GLY A 148 -27.46 -5.94 -8.67
N SER A 149 -26.27 -6.54 -8.64
CA SER A 149 -25.34 -6.53 -9.78
C SER A 149 -24.66 -7.88 -9.94
N LEU A 150 -24.43 -8.24 -11.19
CA LEU A 150 -23.67 -9.41 -11.59
C LEU A 150 -22.59 -8.96 -12.58
N SER A 151 -21.37 -9.44 -12.42
CA SER A 151 -20.27 -9.17 -13.34
C SER A 151 -19.53 -10.46 -13.65
N VAL A 152 -19.16 -10.65 -14.90
CA VAL A 152 -18.36 -11.77 -15.39
C VAL A 152 -17.27 -11.23 -16.30
N THR A 153 -16.04 -11.65 -16.07
CA THR A 153 -14.87 -11.34 -16.91
C THR A 153 -14.27 -12.65 -17.42
N GLY A 154 -13.93 -12.69 -18.70
CA GLY A 154 -13.23 -13.80 -19.34
C GLY A 154 -12.06 -13.31 -20.20
N GLY A 155 -11.11 -14.19 -20.49
CA GLY A 155 -9.89 -13.92 -21.25
C GLY A 155 -8.66 -14.42 -20.49
N ASP A 156 -7.61 -13.58 -20.37
CA ASP A 156 -6.40 -13.92 -19.59
C ASP A 156 -6.67 -13.96 -18.07
N ALA A 157 -7.89 -13.66 -17.66
CA ALA A 157 -8.40 -13.84 -16.32
C ALA A 157 -9.88 -14.25 -16.37
N SER A 158 -10.37 -14.84 -15.29
CA SER A 158 -11.75 -15.27 -15.15
C SER A 158 -12.27 -14.82 -13.80
N ASP A 159 -13.07 -13.73 -13.79
CA ASP A 159 -13.68 -13.21 -12.58
C ASP A 159 -15.20 -13.36 -12.66
N MET A 160 -15.82 -13.62 -11.54
CA MET A 160 -17.25 -13.57 -11.37
C MET A 160 -17.55 -12.85 -10.05
N SER A 161 -18.47 -11.91 -10.06
CA SER A 161 -18.95 -11.28 -8.83
C SER A 161 -20.46 -11.08 -8.89
N ALA A 162 -21.10 -11.26 -7.74
CA ALA A 162 -22.50 -10.93 -7.52
C ALA A 162 -22.63 -10.09 -6.26
N ARG A 163 -23.44 -9.07 -6.33
CA ARG A 163 -23.74 -8.17 -5.22
C ARG A 163 -25.23 -7.94 -5.15
N PHE A 164 -25.74 -7.88 -3.93
CA PHE A 164 -27.09 -7.46 -3.65
C PHE A 164 -27.08 -6.55 -2.42
N GLY A 165 -27.88 -5.49 -2.48
CA GLY A 165 -28.07 -4.58 -1.38
C GLY A 165 -29.49 -4.06 -1.31
N LYS A 166 -29.88 -3.63 -0.13
CA LYS A 166 -31.17 -3.01 0.09
C LYS A 166 -31.09 -1.96 1.18
N SER A 167 -31.74 -0.84 0.93
CA SER A 167 -31.95 0.23 1.89
C SER A 167 -33.33 0.13 2.51
N GLY A 168 -33.41 0.30 3.82
CA GLY A 168 -34.63 0.34 4.60
C GLY A 168 -34.66 1.54 5.55
N GLU A 169 -35.73 1.71 6.31
CA GLU A 169 -35.84 2.84 7.25
C GLU A 169 -34.80 2.84 8.36
N LYS A 170 -34.38 1.68 8.82
CA LYS A 170 -33.43 1.53 9.94
C LYS A 170 -32.24 0.64 9.63
N LEU A 171 -32.33 -0.14 8.58
CA LEU A 171 -31.34 -1.14 8.26
C LEU A 171 -31.02 -1.13 6.77
N ASP A 172 -29.81 -0.80 6.46
CA ASP A 172 -29.22 -0.95 5.13
C ASP A 172 -28.26 -2.12 5.14
N TYR A 173 -28.24 -2.89 4.08
CA TYR A 173 -27.27 -3.97 3.98
C TYR A 173 -26.82 -4.20 2.53
N ARG A 174 -25.61 -4.67 2.40
CA ARG A 174 -25.02 -5.13 1.15
C ARG A 174 -24.24 -6.41 1.42
N PHE A 175 -24.44 -7.41 0.59
CA PHE A 175 -23.54 -8.54 0.53
C PHE A 175 -22.97 -8.70 -0.87
N SER A 176 -21.73 -9.16 -0.96
CA SER A 176 -21.00 -9.39 -2.19
C SER A 176 -20.30 -10.73 -2.12
N VAL A 177 -20.37 -11.48 -3.19
CA VAL A 177 -19.62 -12.72 -3.37
C VAL A 177 -18.85 -12.63 -4.67
N GLY A 178 -17.65 -13.21 -4.70
CA GLY A 178 -16.84 -13.21 -5.90
C GLY A 178 -15.92 -14.41 -5.99
N TYR A 179 -15.59 -14.73 -7.21
CA TYR A 179 -14.50 -15.65 -7.57
C TYR A 179 -13.57 -14.91 -8.51
N ARG A 180 -12.30 -14.90 -8.19
CA ARG A 180 -11.25 -14.32 -9.03
C ARG A 180 -10.27 -15.40 -9.40
N SER A 181 -9.92 -15.46 -10.66
CA SER A 181 -8.89 -16.35 -11.16
C SER A 181 -8.06 -15.64 -12.22
N ASP A 182 -6.76 -15.74 -12.10
CA ASP A 182 -5.79 -15.12 -12.98
C ASP A 182 -4.72 -16.13 -13.35
N GLN A 183 -4.31 -16.15 -14.62
CA GLN A 183 -3.27 -17.06 -15.12
C GLN A 183 -1.85 -16.52 -14.86
N GLY A 184 -1.73 -15.36 -14.22
CA GLY A 184 -0.45 -14.72 -13.96
C GLY A 184 0.02 -13.80 -15.09
N LEU A 185 1.18 -13.19 -14.88
CA LEU A 185 1.77 -12.21 -15.79
C LEU A 185 2.58 -12.86 -16.91
N ASN A 186 3.23 -13.97 -16.63
CA ASN A 186 3.97 -14.75 -17.62
C ASN A 186 4.12 -16.21 -17.20
N ASN A 187 3.09 -17.00 -17.42
CA ASN A 187 3.00 -18.41 -17.03
C ASN A 187 4.00 -19.36 -17.69
N SER A 188 4.82 -18.91 -18.62
CA SER A 188 5.90 -19.74 -19.20
C SER A 188 7.18 -19.74 -18.35
N VAL A 189 7.33 -18.77 -17.46
CA VAL A 189 8.50 -18.61 -16.59
C VAL A 189 8.12 -18.70 -15.13
N LEU A 190 6.99 -18.09 -14.75
CA LEU A 190 6.51 -18.01 -13.37
C LEU A 190 5.29 -18.91 -13.17
N ASN A 191 5.20 -19.55 -12.02
CA ASN A 191 3.96 -20.12 -11.53
C ASN A 191 3.26 -19.09 -10.65
N ASP A 192 2.58 -18.12 -11.27
CA ASP A 192 2.01 -16.97 -10.57
C ASP A 192 0.49 -16.82 -10.78
N HIS A 193 -0.18 -17.90 -11.16
CA HIS A 193 -1.64 -17.94 -11.21
C HIS A 193 -2.27 -17.83 -9.82
N ASN A 194 -3.53 -17.41 -9.76
CA ASN A 194 -4.31 -17.43 -8.52
C ASN A 194 -5.77 -17.80 -8.76
N ALA A 195 -6.40 -18.28 -7.69
CA ALA A 195 -7.83 -18.54 -7.64
C ALA A 195 -8.33 -18.27 -6.22
N THR A 196 -9.19 -17.26 -6.06
CA THR A 196 -9.65 -16.81 -4.74
C THR A 196 -11.17 -16.61 -4.73
N ARG A 197 -11.82 -17.13 -3.70
CA ARG A 197 -13.24 -16.91 -3.40
C ARG A 197 -13.33 -15.82 -2.34
N ILE A 198 -14.23 -14.86 -2.54
CA ILE A 198 -14.36 -13.69 -1.67
C ILE A 198 -15.82 -13.56 -1.26
N PHE A 199 -16.03 -13.25 0.02
CA PHE A 199 -17.32 -12.90 0.59
C PHE A 199 -17.18 -11.61 1.39
N ASN A 200 -18.14 -10.67 1.24
CA ASN A 200 -18.23 -9.46 2.03
C ASN A 200 -19.68 -9.18 2.41
N LEU A 201 -19.88 -8.73 3.65
CA LEU A 201 -21.11 -8.17 4.17
C LEU A 201 -20.81 -6.79 4.76
N ARG A 202 -21.64 -5.80 4.44
CA ARG A 202 -21.69 -4.51 5.13
C ARG A 202 -23.12 -4.20 5.49
N SER A 203 -23.36 -3.73 6.70
CA SER A 203 -24.68 -3.37 7.18
C SER A 203 -24.62 -2.14 8.07
N ASN A 204 -25.50 -1.18 7.81
CA ASN A 204 -25.66 0.04 8.60
C ASN A 204 -27.00 -0.03 9.31
N TYR A 205 -26.99 -0.02 10.62
CA TYR A 205 -28.21 -0.03 11.44
C TYR A 205 -28.35 1.29 12.19
N HIS A 206 -29.49 1.96 11.99
CA HIS A 206 -29.85 3.24 12.58
C HIS A 206 -31.02 3.05 13.55
N PRO A 207 -30.77 2.65 14.82
CA PRO A 207 -31.84 2.42 15.79
C PRO A 207 -32.65 3.69 16.07
N ASN A 208 -32.01 4.85 16.03
CA ASN A 208 -32.59 6.19 16.22
C ASN A 208 -31.76 7.25 15.45
N ALA A 209 -32.10 8.53 15.59
CA ALA A 209 -31.43 9.63 14.89
C ALA A 209 -30.02 9.93 15.40
N SER A 210 -29.66 9.48 16.61
CA SER A 210 -28.37 9.76 17.26
C SER A 210 -27.37 8.61 17.13
N ASP A 211 -27.84 7.38 16.89
CA ASP A 211 -27.00 6.20 16.85
C ASP A 211 -26.94 5.56 15.47
N SER A 212 -25.73 5.18 15.07
CA SER A 212 -25.48 4.41 13.86
C SER A 212 -24.47 3.31 14.14
N LEU A 213 -24.76 2.09 13.70
CA LEU A 213 -23.87 0.93 13.79
C LEU A 213 -23.53 0.47 12.38
N ASP A 214 -22.23 0.49 12.04
CA ASP A 214 -21.68 -0.08 10.80
C ASP A 214 -21.01 -1.41 11.15
N VAL A 215 -21.49 -2.49 10.55
CA VAL A 215 -20.97 -3.85 10.69
C VAL A 215 -20.41 -4.31 9.36
N GLN A 216 -19.16 -4.73 9.36
CA GLN A 216 -18.49 -5.25 8.18
C GLN A 216 -17.86 -6.61 8.49
N LEU A 217 -18.09 -7.57 7.60
CA LEU A 217 -17.50 -8.90 7.65
C LEU A 217 -16.92 -9.23 6.27
N GLY A 218 -15.77 -9.86 6.24
CA GLY A 218 -15.20 -10.33 5.00
C GLY A 218 -14.36 -11.59 5.19
N ASN A 219 -14.39 -12.42 4.15
CA ASN A 219 -13.60 -13.63 4.06
C ASN A 219 -13.04 -13.76 2.65
N SER A 220 -11.81 -14.19 2.54
CA SER A 220 -11.25 -14.72 1.30
C SER A 220 -10.58 -16.06 1.56
N ASN A 221 -10.74 -16.96 0.61
CA ASN A 221 -10.12 -18.29 0.65
C ASN A 221 -9.70 -18.70 -0.75
N GLY A 222 -8.45 -19.08 -0.92
CA GLY A 222 -7.94 -19.44 -2.22
C GLY A 222 -6.52 -19.97 -2.18
N GLY A 223 -5.97 -20.14 -3.38
CA GLY A 223 -4.62 -20.56 -3.60
C GLY A 223 -3.95 -19.74 -4.70
N TYR A 224 -2.65 -19.75 -4.69
CA TYR A 224 -1.84 -19.11 -5.71
C TYR A 224 -0.55 -19.88 -5.93
N GLY A 225 -0.13 -19.89 -7.18
CA GLY A 225 1.12 -20.49 -7.59
C GLY A 225 2.33 -19.65 -7.14
N LEU A 226 3.41 -20.33 -6.83
CA LEU A 226 4.74 -19.76 -6.61
C LEU A 226 5.78 -20.59 -7.37
N GLY A 227 6.93 -19.98 -7.61
CA GLY A 227 8.09 -20.65 -8.17
C GLY A 227 8.43 -20.26 -9.60
N ILE A 228 9.63 -20.66 -10.02
CA ILE A 228 10.23 -20.34 -11.32
C ILE A 228 10.53 -21.60 -12.09
N SER A 229 10.18 -21.62 -13.37
CA SER A 229 10.48 -22.75 -14.27
C SER A 229 11.98 -23.05 -14.34
N GLY A 230 12.31 -24.32 -14.19
CA GLY A 230 13.70 -24.79 -14.29
C GLY A 230 14.57 -24.49 -13.07
N ARG A 231 13.97 -24.07 -11.95
CA ARG A 231 14.67 -23.83 -10.68
C ARG A 231 14.22 -24.81 -9.59
N PRO A 232 14.99 -25.84 -9.31
CA PRO A 232 14.67 -26.79 -8.23
C PRO A 232 14.57 -26.16 -6.85
N GLU A 233 15.37 -25.10 -6.60
CA GLU A 233 15.39 -24.34 -5.34
C GLU A 233 14.15 -23.47 -5.12
N ASP A 234 13.44 -23.14 -6.20
CA ASP A 234 12.18 -22.41 -6.19
C ASP A 234 11.19 -23.08 -7.17
N ALA A 235 10.98 -24.38 -6.99
CA ALA A 235 10.13 -25.18 -7.85
C ALA A 235 8.66 -24.72 -7.83
N PHE A 236 7.95 -24.98 -8.91
CA PHE A 236 6.52 -24.71 -9.02
C PHE A 236 5.74 -25.42 -7.91
N ARG A 237 4.94 -24.65 -7.17
CA ARG A 237 4.11 -25.13 -6.07
C ARG A 237 2.85 -24.30 -5.88
N GLU A 238 1.91 -24.85 -5.12
CA GLU A 238 0.65 -24.18 -4.78
C GLU A 238 0.63 -23.78 -3.32
N THR A 239 0.40 -22.50 -3.06
CA THR A 239 0.20 -21.94 -1.72
C THR A 239 -1.29 -21.74 -1.47
N THR A 240 -1.74 -22.01 -0.27
CA THR A 240 -3.11 -21.71 0.15
C THR A 240 -3.13 -20.58 1.16
N ALA A 241 -4.15 -19.74 1.09
CA ALA A 241 -4.34 -18.63 2.03
C ALA A 241 -5.82 -18.44 2.35
N GLN A 242 -6.06 -18.12 3.62
CA GLN A 242 -7.34 -17.66 4.12
C GLN A 242 -7.14 -16.34 4.87
N SER A 243 -7.96 -15.35 4.57
CA SER A 243 -8.00 -14.07 5.27
C SER A 243 -9.42 -13.75 5.68
N ASP A 244 -9.59 -13.33 6.94
CA ASP A 244 -10.87 -12.96 7.52
C ASP A 244 -10.77 -11.62 8.22
N PHE A 245 -11.87 -10.85 8.19
CA PHE A 245 -11.98 -9.68 9.02
C PHE A 245 -13.40 -9.45 9.53
N GLN A 246 -13.48 -8.74 10.64
CA GLN A 246 -14.70 -8.24 11.25
C GLN A 246 -14.44 -6.81 11.73
N GLN A 247 -15.38 -5.92 11.46
CA GLN A 247 -15.33 -4.54 11.95
C GLN A 247 -16.70 -4.12 12.43
N LEU A 248 -16.75 -3.50 13.60
CA LEU A 248 -17.92 -2.90 14.19
C LEU A 248 -17.59 -1.46 14.54
N SER A 249 -18.34 -0.51 13.99
CA SER A 249 -18.22 0.91 14.32
C SER A 249 -19.56 1.40 14.86
N TRP A 250 -19.54 2.01 16.04
CA TRP A 250 -20.67 2.71 16.62
C TRP A 250 -20.39 4.20 16.62
N LEU A 251 -21.27 4.95 15.95
CA LEU A 251 -21.27 6.41 15.94
C LEU A 251 -22.43 6.89 16.80
N HIS A 252 -22.16 7.79 17.74
CA HIS A 252 -23.15 8.45 18.55
C HIS A 252 -23.06 9.97 18.42
N LEU A 253 -24.17 10.60 18.08
CA LEU A 253 -24.32 12.06 17.99
C LEU A 253 -24.85 12.58 19.33
N TRP A 254 -23.99 13.20 20.13
CA TRP A 254 -24.36 13.83 21.40
C TRP A 254 -25.12 15.14 21.16
N SER A 255 -24.72 15.86 20.11
CA SER A 255 -25.33 17.09 19.63
C SER A 255 -24.99 17.32 18.16
N SER A 256 -25.45 18.40 17.56
CA SER A 256 -25.00 18.84 16.22
C SER A 256 -23.52 19.22 16.15
N GLU A 257 -22.87 19.42 17.30
CA GLU A 257 -21.48 19.87 17.41
C GLU A 257 -20.53 18.82 18.03
N HIS A 258 -21.07 17.70 18.51
CA HIS A 258 -20.28 16.67 19.15
C HIS A 258 -20.73 15.26 18.75
N GLU A 259 -19.77 14.48 18.25
CA GLU A 259 -19.94 13.06 17.93
C GLU A 259 -18.82 12.22 18.54
N SER A 260 -19.13 10.97 18.84
CA SER A 260 -18.17 9.95 19.26
C SER A 260 -18.30 8.73 18.38
N LYS A 261 -17.17 8.20 17.93
CA LYS A 261 -17.09 6.96 17.15
C LYS A 261 -16.21 5.94 17.88
N LEU A 262 -16.78 4.78 18.21
CA LEU A 262 -16.05 3.64 18.73
C LEU A 262 -15.96 2.57 17.64
N THR A 263 -14.74 2.15 17.32
CA THR A 263 -14.49 1.11 16.32
C THR A 263 -13.74 -0.06 16.94
N TYR A 264 -14.24 -1.27 16.75
CA TYR A 264 -13.51 -2.51 17.00
C TYR A 264 -13.26 -3.21 15.68
N SER A 265 -12.06 -3.70 15.47
CA SER A 265 -11.73 -4.53 14.32
C SER A 265 -10.91 -5.76 14.71
N HIS A 266 -11.18 -6.83 14.01
CA HIS A 266 -10.43 -8.09 14.04
C HIS A 266 -10.03 -8.43 12.61
N ALA A 267 -8.79 -8.88 12.43
CA ALA A 267 -8.30 -9.43 11.17
C ALA A 267 -7.40 -10.62 11.46
N MET A 268 -7.53 -11.65 10.63
CA MET A 268 -6.75 -12.88 10.72
C MET A 268 -6.30 -13.30 9.32
N ARG A 269 -5.09 -13.83 9.22
CA ARG A 269 -4.59 -14.50 8.02
C ARG A 269 -3.87 -15.79 8.40
N ASN A 270 -4.22 -16.86 7.69
CA ASN A 270 -3.51 -18.13 7.73
C ASN A 270 -3.07 -18.50 6.31
N SER A 271 -1.82 -18.86 6.13
CA SER A 271 -1.32 -19.32 4.84
C SER A 271 -0.36 -20.50 4.99
N THR A 272 -0.36 -21.34 3.98
CA THR A 272 0.49 -22.53 3.93
C THR A 272 1.21 -22.58 2.60
N ASP A 273 2.55 -22.60 2.64
CA ASP A 273 3.43 -22.81 1.50
C ASP A 273 4.08 -24.19 1.64
N PRO A 274 3.76 -25.18 0.78
CA PRO A 274 4.37 -26.50 0.79
C PRO A 274 5.74 -26.47 0.09
N HIS A 275 6.65 -25.61 0.52
CA HIS A 275 7.98 -25.50 -0.06
C HIS A 275 8.75 -26.81 0.13
N LEU A 276 8.90 -27.59 -0.94
CA LEU A 276 9.65 -28.85 -0.97
C LEU A 276 10.83 -28.70 -1.92
N CYS A 277 12.03 -28.80 -1.41
CA CYS A 277 13.11 -29.27 -2.23
C CYS A 277 13.02 -30.82 -2.32
N ILE A 278 12.42 -31.30 -3.41
CA ILE A 278 12.10 -32.74 -3.60
C ILE A 278 13.37 -33.57 -3.85
N ASP A 279 14.42 -32.97 -4.38
CA ASP A 279 15.67 -33.68 -4.65
C ASP A 279 16.79 -33.08 -3.77
N SER A 280 17.11 -33.81 -2.69
CA SER A 280 18.21 -33.44 -1.79
C SER A 280 19.57 -33.32 -2.51
N ASN A 281 19.77 -34.03 -3.61
CA ASN A 281 21.02 -34.01 -4.39
C ASN A 281 21.04 -32.82 -5.35
N ALA A 282 19.92 -32.49 -6.00
CA ALA A 282 19.80 -31.27 -6.83
C ALA A 282 19.92 -30.02 -6.00
N CYS A 283 19.35 -29.99 -4.80
CA CYS A 283 19.46 -28.88 -3.87
C CYS A 283 20.84 -28.80 -3.22
N GLN A 284 21.52 -29.91 -2.96
CA GLN A 284 22.93 -29.92 -2.48
C GLN A 284 23.93 -29.54 -3.56
N GLY A 285 23.68 -29.88 -4.83
CA GLY A 285 24.57 -29.58 -5.95
C GLY A 285 24.57 -28.10 -6.39
N LEU A 286 23.48 -27.36 -6.14
CA LEU A 286 23.37 -25.96 -6.46
C LEU A 286 24.08 -25.04 -5.46
N TYR A 287 24.34 -25.52 -4.26
CA TYR A 287 25.00 -24.78 -3.19
C TYR A 287 26.37 -25.41 -2.92
N SER A 288 27.36 -24.98 -3.70
CA SER A 288 28.75 -25.39 -3.45
C SER A 288 29.18 -25.06 -2.03
N SER A 289 29.46 -26.11 -1.28
CA SER A 289 30.30 -26.20 -0.08
C SER A 289 30.15 -25.23 1.10
N SER A 290 29.31 -24.22 1.07
CA SER A 290 29.13 -23.28 2.18
C SER A 290 27.69 -22.86 2.50
N SER A 291 26.67 -23.38 1.83
CA SER A 291 25.28 -23.04 2.14
C SER A 291 24.59 -24.19 2.88
N ILE A 292 24.32 -23.92 4.12
CA ILE A 292 23.62 -24.78 5.09
C ILE A 292 22.11 -24.69 4.84
N PHE A 293 21.60 -25.26 3.72
CA PHE A 293 20.23 -24.92 3.34
C PHE A 293 19.21 -26.04 3.28
N PHE A 294 19.49 -27.25 3.72
CA PHE A 294 18.48 -28.29 3.77
C PHE A 294 18.52 -29.08 5.07
N LEU A 295 17.57 -28.78 5.96
CA LEU A 295 17.13 -29.79 6.90
C LEU A 295 16.17 -30.72 6.14
N PRO A 296 16.49 -32.01 5.99
CA PRO A 296 15.54 -33.02 5.53
C PRO A 296 14.35 -33.01 6.51
N GLY A 297 13.18 -32.65 6.02
CA GLY A 297 11.96 -32.68 6.83
C GLY A 297 11.13 -31.40 6.88
N PHE A 298 11.58 -30.25 6.37
CA PHE A 298 10.73 -29.07 6.26
C PHE A 298 9.84 -29.19 5.02
N THR A 299 8.62 -29.66 5.21
CA THR A 299 7.67 -29.93 4.13
C THR A 299 6.54 -28.90 4.03
N ARG A 300 6.42 -27.96 4.98
CA ARG A 300 5.28 -27.05 5.03
C ARG A 300 5.60 -25.82 5.86
N GLN A 301 5.43 -24.63 5.26
CA GLN A 301 5.52 -23.36 5.98
C GLN A 301 4.10 -22.89 6.30
N GLU A 302 3.80 -22.74 7.56
CA GLU A 302 2.54 -22.14 8.03
C GLU A 302 2.83 -20.76 8.62
N VAL A 303 2.07 -19.77 8.18
CA VAL A 303 2.12 -18.42 8.70
C VAL A 303 0.74 -18.06 9.22
N TYR A 304 0.61 -17.91 10.50
CA TYR A 304 -0.60 -17.42 11.12
C TYR A 304 -0.37 -16.03 11.71
N SER A 305 -1.27 -15.11 11.44
CA SER A 305 -1.23 -13.77 12.01
C SER A 305 -2.62 -13.25 12.35
N GLN A 306 -2.70 -12.46 13.42
CA GLN A 306 -3.95 -11.92 13.92
C GLN A 306 -3.73 -10.52 14.46
N ARG A 307 -4.70 -9.63 14.19
CA ARG A 307 -4.75 -8.27 14.71
C ARG A 307 -6.12 -8.01 15.33
N ASN A 308 -6.12 -7.46 16.53
CA ASN A 308 -7.32 -6.92 17.17
C ASN A 308 -7.04 -5.47 17.51
N GLU A 309 -7.97 -4.58 17.22
CA GLU A 309 -7.82 -3.15 17.46
C GLU A 309 -9.15 -2.56 17.97
N ILE A 310 -9.06 -1.68 18.94
CA ILE A 310 -10.16 -0.86 19.42
C ILE A 310 -9.72 0.59 19.42
N GLU A 311 -10.53 1.48 18.87
CA GLU A 311 -10.26 2.90 18.79
C GLU A 311 -11.51 3.72 19.12
N LEU A 312 -11.34 4.74 19.96
CA LEU A 312 -12.32 5.77 20.24
C LEU A 312 -11.86 7.08 19.61
N GLN A 313 -12.74 7.72 18.86
CA GLN A 313 -12.56 9.06 18.28
C GLN A 313 -13.72 9.95 18.70
N ASN A 314 -13.40 11.18 19.12
CA ASN A 314 -14.38 12.23 19.38
C ASN A 314 -14.12 13.41 18.45
N THR A 315 -15.20 13.96 17.89
CA THR A 315 -15.17 15.15 17.04
C THR A 315 -16.00 16.25 17.69
N HIS A 316 -15.41 17.41 17.90
CA HIS A 316 -16.06 18.57 18.50
C HIS A 316 -15.95 19.76 17.56
N GLN A 317 -17.08 20.41 17.28
CA GLN A 317 -17.11 21.73 16.70
C GLN A 317 -17.00 22.73 17.85
N LEU A 318 -15.88 23.46 17.94
CA LEU A 318 -15.60 24.46 18.98
C LEU A 318 -15.91 25.87 18.43
N GLY A 319 -17.19 26.26 18.47
CA GLY A 319 -17.66 27.48 17.82
C GLY A 319 -17.75 27.34 16.29
N ALA A 320 -17.75 28.48 15.58
CA ALA A 320 -17.93 28.51 14.13
C ALA A 320 -16.67 28.15 13.34
N ASP A 321 -15.50 28.36 13.93
CA ASP A 321 -14.24 28.45 13.20
C ASP A 321 -13.24 27.33 13.57
N ASN A 322 -13.59 26.43 14.50
CA ASN A 322 -12.64 25.44 14.98
C ASN A 322 -13.28 24.06 15.13
N ARG A 323 -12.62 23.02 14.59
CA ARG A 323 -13.00 21.61 14.74
C ARG A 323 -11.85 20.83 15.36
N LEU A 324 -12.11 20.22 16.51
CA LEU A 324 -11.16 19.36 17.23
C LEU A 324 -11.56 17.90 17.11
N VAL A 325 -10.62 17.06 16.66
CA VAL A 325 -10.72 15.59 16.75
C VAL A 325 -9.68 15.10 17.74
N TRP A 326 -10.07 14.24 18.67
CA TRP A 326 -9.15 13.59 19.59
C TRP A 326 -9.62 12.17 19.88
N GLY A 327 -8.69 11.33 20.25
CA GLY A 327 -9.01 9.95 20.53
C GLY A 327 -7.82 9.12 20.93
N GLY A 328 -8.04 7.82 20.98
CA GLY A 328 -6.99 6.86 21.28
C GLY A 328 -7.40 5.45 20.91
N GLY A 329 -6.41 4.59 20.78
CA GLY A 329 -6.61 3.20 20.40
C GLY A 329 -5.61 2.27 21.06
N MET A 330 -6.01 1.01 21.16
CA MET A 330 -5.19 -0.10 21.61
C MET A 330 -5.25 -1.21 20.57
N ARG A 331 -4.12 -1.86 20.34
CA ARG A 331 -4.00 -2.93 19.36
C ARG A 331 -3.26 -4.12 19.97
N ARG A 332 -3.64 -5.31 19.55
CA ARG A 332 -2.92 -6.55 19.82
C ARG A 332 -2.61 -7.24 18.52
N ASP A 333 -1.32 -7.34 18.21
CA ASP A 333 -0.77 -8.04 17.06
C ASP A 333 -0.17 -9.36 17.51
N TYR A 334 -0.56 -10.46 16.86
CA TYR A 334 -0.01 -11.79 17.09
C TYR A 334 0.53 -12.37 15.78
N ALA A 335 1.67 -13.02 15.83
CA ALA A 335 2.24 -13.77 14.72
C ALA A 335 2.86 -15.08 15.19
N ASP A 336 2.56 -16.13 14.46
CA ASP A 336 3.19 -17.44 14.54
C ASP A 336 3.77 -17.77 13.16
N TYR A 337 5.09 -17.82 13.07
CA TYR A 337 5.82 -18.16 11.86
C TYR A 337 7.07 -18.95 12.24
N PRO A 338 6.95 -20.27 12.41
CA PRO A 338 8.03 -21.11 12.97
C PRO A 338 9.33 -21.08 12.16
N LEU A 339 9.28 -20.74 10.87
CA LEU A 339 10.48 -20.64 10.03
C LEU A 339 11.37 -19.44 10.39
N LEU A 340 10.76 -18.29 10.72
CA LEU A 340 11.47 -17.04 10.97
C LEU A 340 11.49 -16.62 12.43
N LEU A 341 10.50 -17.05 13.21
CA LEU A 341 10.35 -16.70 14.62
C LEU A 341 10.48 -17.97 15.45
N VAL A 342 11.47 -18.06 16.32
CA VAL A 342 11.71 -19.22 17.19
C VAL A 342 10.48 -19.56 18.04
N GLN A 343 9.67 -18.56 18.34
CA GLN A 343 8.40 -18.71 19.06
C GLN A 343 7.40 -17.64 18.61
N PRO A 344 6.10 -17.90 18.76
CA PRO A 344 5.08 -16.91 18.47
C PRO A 344 5.30 -15.59 19.23
N ARG A 345 4.97 -14.47 18.58
CA ARG A 345 5.14 -13.13 19.14
C ARG A 345 3.81 -12.41 19.29
N THR A 346 3.69 -11.68 20.38
CA THR A 346 2.57 -10.76 20.62
C THR A 346 3.11 -9.38 20.93
N LEU A 347 2.54 -8.36 20.26
CA LEU A 347 2.78 -6.95 20.55
C LEU A 347 1.47 -6.30 20.97
N ALA A 348 1.55 -5.32 21.88
CA ALA A 348 0.40 -4.58 22.38
C ALA A 348 0.66 -3.06 22.29
N PRO A 349 0.70 -2.50 21.06
CA PRO A 349 0.84 -1.06 20.88
C PRO A 349 -0.43 -0.31 21.28
N TRP A 350 -0.25 0.98 21.65
CA TRP A 350 -1.35 1.90 21.90
C TRP A 350 -1.00 3.29 21.42
N GLN A 351 -2.02 4.11 21.17
CA GLN A 351 -1.90 5.47 20.63
C GLN A 351 -2.93 6.40 21.22
N ILE A 352 -2.56 7.68 21.32
CA ILE A 352 -3.49 8.79 21.55
C ILE A 352 -3.19 9.89 20.53
N PHE A 353 -4.22 10.56 20.03
CA PHE A 353 -4.07 11.57 18.99
C PHE A 353 -5.00 12.76 19.21
N ALA A 354 -4.59 13.91 18.66
CA ALA A 354 -5.44 15.08 18.56
C ALA A 354 -5.13 15.82 17.25
N HIS A 355 -6.17 16.35 16.62
CA HIS A 355 -6.11 17.19 15.44
C HIS A 355 -7.06 18.38 15.61
N ASP A 356 -6.58 19.55 15.29
CA ASP A 356 -7.33 20.80 15.30
C ASP A 356 -7.31 21.41 13.90
N GLU A 357 -8.49 21.73 13.37
CA GLU A 357 -8.69 22.48 12.16
C GLU A 357 -9.25 23.85 12.55
N TRP A 358 -8.46 24.88 12.36
CA TRP A 358 -8.83 26.24 12.77
C TRP A 358 -8.90 27.19 11.56
N HIS A 359 -10.08 27.67 11.27
CA HIS A 359 -10.35 28.72 10.29
C HIS A 359 -10.01 30.09 10.91
N ILE A 360 -8.74 30.50 10.86
CA ILE A 360 -8.27 31.78 11.38
C ILE A 360 -9.03 32.93 10.72
N THR A 361 -9.27 32.79 9.41
CA THR A 361 -10.14 33.65 8.61
C THR A 361 -10.83 32.77 7.54
N LYS A 362 -11.76 33.34 6.77
CA LYS A 362 -12.38 32.65 5.62
C LYS A 362 -11.37 32.22 4.54
N ALA A 363 -10.19 32.85 4.52
CA ALA A 363 -9.15 32.56 3.54
C ALA A 363 -7.99 31.75 4.14
N ALA A 364 -7.89 31.60 5.46
CA ALA A 364 -6.74 31.01 6.13
C ALA A 364 -7.16 29.90 7.08
N VAL A 365 -6.72 28.68 6.80
CA VAL A 365 -6.98 27.47 7.60
C VAL A 365 -5.66 26.94 8.14
N LEU A 366 -5.57 26.76 9.44
CA LEU A 366 -4.45 26.13 10.13
C LEU A 366 -4.87 24.74 10.62
N ASN A 367 -4.14 23.72 10.22
CA ASN A 367 -4.31 22.35 10.67
C ASN A 367 -3.13 21.99 11.58
N LEU A 368 -3.40 21.65 12.82
CA LEU A 368 -2.43 21.16 13.80
C LEU A 368 -2.79 19.73 14.18
N GLY A 369 -1.81 18.85 14.27
CA GLY A 369 -2.07 17.47 14.66
C GLY A 369 -0.87 16.85 15.34
N THR A 370 -1.12 15.90 16.22
CA THR A 370 -0.07 15.07 16.83
C THR A 370 -0.61 13.73 17.23
N MET A 371 0.25 12.73 17.18
CA MET A 371 0.00 11.41 17.76
C MET A 371 1.15 11.01 18.64
N PHE A 372 0.80 10.55 19.83
CA PHE A 372 1.72 9.91 20.77
C PHE A 372 1.41 8.42 20.80
N GLU A 373 2.42 7.59 20.60
CA GLU A 373 2.24 6.14 20.50
C GLU A 373 3.33 5.35 21.20
N TYR A 374 2.96 4.15 21.67
CA TYR A 374 3.86 3.10 22.13
C TYR A 374 3.78 1.91 21.17
N ASN A 375 4.90 1.46 20.67
CA ASN A 375 4.95 0.43 19.60
C ASN A 375 4.88 -1.02 20.10
N GLY A 376 4.78 -1.27 21.39
CA GLY A 376 4.82 -2.63 21.96
C GLY A 376 6.21 -3.26 22.09
N MET A 377 7.26 -2.59 21.61
CA MET A 377 8.66 -3.03 21.64
C MET A 377 9.56 -2.17 22.56
N GLY A 378 8.96 -1.32 23.39
CA GLY A 378 9.70 -0.45 24.32
C GLY A 378 9.85 0.99 23.88
N HIS A 379 9.50 1.35 22.63
CA HIS A 379 9.67 2.70 22.12
C HIS A 379 8.38 3.52 22.18
N LYS A 380 8.53 4.78 22.59
CA LYS A 380 7.47 5.79 22.57
C LYS A 380 7.84 6.85 21.54
N ASN A 381 6.89 7.22 20.70
CA ASN A 381 7.09 8.16 19.60
C ASN A 381 6.05 9.28 19.68
N ASN A 382 6.43 10.46 19.18
CA ASN A 382 5.53 11.57 18.98
C ASN A 382 5.68 12.05 17.54
N SER A 383 4.56 12.24 16.84
CA SER A 383 4.52 12.62 15.43
C SER A 383 3.68 13.90 15.23
N PRO A 384 4.26 15.09 15.46
CA PRO A 384 3.57 16.36 15.20
C PRO A 384 3.47 16.67 13.71
N ARG A 385 2.41 17.42 13.35
CA ARG A 385 2.17 18.01 12.04
C ARG A 385 1.57 19.40 12.18
N ALA A 386 2.01 20.33 11.32
CA ALA A 386 1.39 21.63 11.11
C ALA A 386 1.26 21.90 9.62
N ALA A 387 0.09 22.33 9.17
CA ALA A 387 -0.16 22.74 7.79
C ALA A 387 -1.02 23.99 7.76
N PHE A 388 -0.62 24.93 6.90
CA PHE A 388 -1.31 26.19 6.68
C PHE A 388 -1.78 26.25 5.24
N ASN A 389 -3.11 26.36 5.03
CA ASN A 389 -3.75 26.54 3.74
C ASN A 389 -4.23 27.97 3.62
N TYR A 390 -3.89 28.64 2.52
CA TYR A 390 -4.29 29.99 2.24
C TYR A 390 -5.01 30.07 0.89
N HIS A 391 -6.29 30.41 0.93
CA HIS A 391 -7.13 30.62 -0.24
C HIS A 391 -6.90 32.03 -0.78
N LEU A 392 -6.06 32.16 -1.82
CA LEU A 392 -5.85 33.42 -2.54
C LEU A 392 -7.15 33.92 -3.19
N THR A 393 -7.91 32.97 -3.72
CA THR A 393 -9.28 33.11 -4.22
C THR A 393 -10.01 31.80 -3.95
N PRO A 394 -11.34 31.70 -4.14
CA PRO A 394 -12.04 30.42 -4.02
C PRO A 394 -11.54 29.30 -4.95
N GLU A 395 -10.80 29.65 -5.99
CA GLU A 395 -10.24 28.69 -6.97
C GLU A 395 -8.75 28.39 -6.74
N HIS A 396 -8.04 29.19 -5.95
CA HIS A 396 -6.59 29.10 -5.78
C HIS A 396 -6.22 28.95 -4.31
N THR A 397 -5.64 27.82 -3.94
CA THR A 397 -5.15 27.54 -2.59
C THR A 397 -3.65 27.27 -2.62
N MET A 398 -2.91 27.97 -1.76
CA MET A 398 -1.52 27.66 -1.42
C MET A 398 -1.46 26.91 -0.10
N ARG A 399 -0.56 25.91 -0.02
CA ARG A 399 -0.34 25.12 1.20
C ARG A 399 1.14 25.13 1.56
N ILE A 400 1.44 25.26 2.86
CA ILE A 400 2.76 25.04 3.44
C ILE A 400 2.58 24.04 4.56
N GLY A 401 3.38 22.98 4.58
CA GLY A 401 3.28 21.90 5.57
C GLY A 401 4.62 21.47 6.12
N VAL A 402 4.62 21.11 7.41
CA VAL A 402 5.70 20.40 8.08
C VAL A 402 5.09 19.23 8.83
N SER A 403 5.60 18.04 8.62
CA SER A 403 5.10 16.82 9.25
C SER A 403 6.23 15.86 9.60
N THR A 404 6.03 15.12 10.68
CA THR A 404 6.91 14.03 11.07
C THR A 404 6.16 12.71 11.08
N ALA A 405 6.89 11.63 10.87
CA ALA A 405 6.37 10.29 11.05
C ALA A 405 7.46 9.36 11.59
N THR A 406 7.01 8.24 12.14
CA THR A 406 7.88 7.16 12.57
C THR A 406 7.47 5.87 11.88
N ARG A 407 8.42 4.97 11.65
CA ARG A 407 8.19 3.58 11.30
C ARG A 407 8.75 2.68 12.40
N SER A 408 7.90 1.95 13.05
CA SER A 408 8.33 0.95 14.02
C SER A 408 8.92 -0.27 13.30
N PRO A 409 9.96 -0.90 13.87
CA PRO A 409 10.43 -2.19 13.38
C PRO A 409 9.26 -3.19 13.30
N VAL A 410 9.27 -4.06 12.32
CA VAL A 410 8.30 -5.17 12.25
C VAL A 410 8.80 -6.37 13.05
N MET A 411 7.93 -7.35 13.31
CA MET A 411 8.30 -8.51 14.12
C MET A 411 9.46 -9.30 13.49
N ALA A 412 9.46 -9.46 12.17
CA ALA A 412 10.53 -10.11 11.45
C ALA A 412 11.88 -9.37 11.64
N GLU A 413 11.91 -8.04 11.47
CA GLU A 413 13.14 -7.27 11.66
C GLU A 413 13.67 -7.37 13.10
N ALA A 414 12.79 -7.34 14.09
CA ALA A 414 13.18 -7.29 15.51
C ALA A 414 13.47 -8.66 16.13
N TYR A 415 12.87 -9.73 15.63
CA TYR A 415 12.87 -11.04 16.30
C TYR A 415 13.22 -12.22 15.39
N MET A 416 13.60 -11.98 14.13
CA MET A 416 13.99 -13.07 13.24
C MET A 416 15.21 -13.78 13.83
N ASP A 417 15.09 -15.09 13.98
CA ASP A 417 16.18 -15.98 14.40
C ASP A 417 16.04 -17.29 13.62
N ALA A 418 16.49 -17.26 12.38
CA ALA A 418 16.45 -18.40 11.48
C ALA A 418 17.81 -19.03 11.39
N ASN A 419 17.99 -20.15 12.06
CA ASN A 419 19.20 -20.97 11.92
C ASN A 419 19.33 -21.60 10.53
N ASN A 420 18.27 -21.56 9.74
CA ASN A 420 18.15 -22.14 8.41
C ASN A 420 17.66 -21.07 7.46
N THR A 421 18.45 -20.75 6.54
CA THR A 421 18.25 -19.62 5.66
C THR A 421 17.52 -20.06 4.39
N ILE A 422 16.43 -19.39 4.11
CA ILE A 422 15.77 -19.42 2.80
C ILE A 422 16.57 -18.59 1.78
N PHE A 423 17.49 -17.73 2.23
CA PHE A 423 18.11 -16.67 1.45
C PHE A 423 19.67 -16.68 1.44
N GLY A 424 20.32 -17.78 1.68
CA GLY A 424 21.77 -17.91 1.51
C GLY A 424 22.65 -17.51 2.70
N GLY A 425 22.10 -17.21 3.89
CA GLY A 425 22.85 -16.90 5.10
C GLY A 425 22.02 -17.13 6.38
N ALA A 426 22.60 -17.20 7.58
CA ALA A 426 21.85 -17.30 8.81
C ALA A 426 21.27 -15.93 9.18
N TYR A 427 19.95 -15.84 9.47
CA TYR A 427 19.37 -14.67 10.08
C TYR A 427 19.49 -14.77 11.60
N VAL A 428 19.92 -13.70 12.22
CA VAL A 428 20.04 -13.61 13.68
C VAL A 428 19.34 -12.35 14.17
N PRO A 429 18.81 -12.34 15.39
CA PRO A 429 18.23 -11.16 15.98
C PRO A 429 19.23 -10.00 16.00
N PRO A 430 18.76 -8.75 15.87
CA PRO A 430 19.61 -7.58 15.97
C PRO A 430 20.43 -7.58 17.28
N VAL A 431 21.73 -7.38 17.18
CA VAL A 431 22.61 -7.33 18.35
C VAL A 431 22.29 -6.12 19.24
N THR A 432 21.84 -5.02 18.62
CA THR A 432 21.32 -3.85 19.32
C THR A 432 19.85 -3.72 19.02
N ALA A 433 19.05 -3.36 20.03
CA ALA A 433 17.63 -3.11 19.81
C ALA A 433 17.40 -2.08 18.72
N LEU A 434 16.57 -2.40 17.73
CA LEU A 434 16.22 -1.51 16.66
C LEU A 434 15.42 -0.32 17.18
N THR A 435 15.78 0.87 16.75
CA THR A 435 15.00 2.09 16.98
C THR A 435 14.04 2.35 15.82
N PRO A 436 12.89 3.02 16.05
CA PRO A 436 12.04 3.45 14.96
C PRO A 436 12.76 4.38 13.98
N GLU A 437 12.51 4.18 12.68
CA GLU A 437 12.92 5.15 11.66
C GLU A 437 12.12 6.45 11.84
N LYS A 438 12.71 7.58 11.46
CA LYS A 438 12.09 8.90 11.57
C LYS A 438 12.17 9.65 10.26
N ILE A 439 11.10 10.35 9.92
CA ILE A 439 11.05 11.25 8.78
C ILE A 439 10.58 12.63 9.20
N LEU A 440 11.23 13.66 8.67
CA LEU A 440 10.80 15.05 8.69
C LEU A 440 10.52 15.45 7.25
N SER A 441 9.29 15.87 6.97
CA SER A 441 8.85 16.35 5.66
C SER A 441 8.51 17.81 5.71
N GLN A 442 8.93 18.55 4.70
CA GLN A 442 8.57 19.93 4.43
C GLN A 442 8.00 20.00 3.03
N GLU A 443 6.82 20.60 2.88
CA GLU A 443 6.18 20.75 1.58
C GLU A 443 5.61 22.15 1.34
N VAL A 444 5.63 22.55 0.08
CA VAL A 444 4.85 23.66 -0.46
C VAL A 444 3.98 23.11 -1.56
N GLY A 445 2.68 23.38 -1.49
CA GLY A 445 1.69 22.90 -2.44
C GLY A 445 0.84 24.02 -3.02
N TYR A 446 0.31 23.76 -4.20
CA TYR A 446 -0.69 24.60 -4.87
C TYR A 446 -1.84 23.71 -5.33
N LEU A 447 -3.07 24.14 -5.04
CA LEU A 447 -4.29 23.55 -5.57
C LEU A 447 -5.10 24.61 -6.31
N GLY A 448 -5.35 24.35 -7.60
CA GLY A 448 -6.27 25.14 -8.44
C GLY A 448 -7.53 24.35 -8.72
N GLU A 449 -8.71 24.87 -8.38
CA GLU A 449 -10.01 24.25 -8.62
C GLU A 449 -10.89 25.15 -9.51
N PHE A 450 -10.69 25.10 -10.82
CA PHE A 450 -11.42 25.89 -11.81
C PHE A 450 -12.73 25.18 -12.16
N ARG A 451 -13.71 25.26 -11.27
CA ARG A 451 -14.95 24.48 -11.32
C ARG A 451 -15.77 24.75 -12.57
N ALA A 452 -15.84 26.02 -13.00
CA ALA A 452 -16.57 26.40 -14.20
C ALA A 452 -15.99 25.77 -15.49
N GLN A 453 -14.68 25.53 -15.50
CA GLN A 453 -13.95 24.93 -16.62
C GLN A 453 -13.81 23.41 -16.47
N GLY A 454 -14.13 22.84 -15.31
CA GLY A 454 -13.93 21.43 -14.99
C GLY A 454 -12.46 21.03 -14.83
N ILE A 455 -11.58 21.98 -14.47
CA ILE A 455 -10.14 21.77 -14.35
C ILE A 455 -9.73 21.77 -12.87
N THR A 456 -8.91 20.80 -12.49
CA THR A 456 -8.22 20.77 -11.20
C THR A 456 -6.73 20.57 -11.44
N VAL A 457 -5.90 21.38 -10.79
CA VAL A 457 -4.43 21.28 -10.79
C VAL A 457 -3.96 21.14 -9.36
N ASP A 458 -3.25 20.07 -9.05
CA ASP A 458 -2.54 19.88 -7.76
C ASP A 458 -1.04 19.78 -8.06
N ALA A 459 -0.23 20.57 -7.38
CA ALA A 459 1.23 20.52 -7.49
C ALA A 459 1.86 20.66 -6.12
N ARG A 460 2.94 19.91 -5.87
CA ARG A 460 3.75 20.05 -4.65
C ARG A 460 5.23 19.95 -4.93
N ILE A 461 5.99 20.64 -4.09
CA ILE A 461 7.45 20.48 -3.96
C ILE A 461 7.70 20.05 -2.53
N TYR A 462 8.58 19.07 -2.32
CA TYR A 462 8.86 18.53 -1.00
C TYR A 462 10.33 18.21 -0.78
N ILE A 463 10.72 18.20 0.49
CA ILE A 463 11.99 17.69 1.00
C ILE A 463 11.67 16.80 2.19
N ASP A 464 12.07 15.54 2.10
CA ASP A 464 11.86 14.50 3.11
C ASP A 464 13.22 14.01 3.62
N GLN A 465 13.48 14.21 4.91
CA GLN A 465 14.70 13.76 5.58
C GLN A 465 14.40 12.55 6.44
N VAL A 466 15.00 11.42 6.10
CA VAL A 466 14.82 10.14 6.77
C VAL A 466 16.07 9.81 7.58
N ASN A 467 15.88 9.46 8.84
CA ASN A 467 16.95 9.04 9.73
C ASN A 467 16.68 7.63 10.26
N ASP A 468 17.75 6.95 10.61
CA ASP A 468 17.72 5.63 11.26
C ASP A 468 17.04 4.54 10.40
N MET A 469 17.15 4.58 9.06
CA MET A 469 16.58 3.55 8.20
C MET A 469 17.10 2.17 8.59
N ILE A 470 16.16 1.23 8.76
CA ILE A 470 16.44 -0.16 9.08
C ILE A 470 16.71 -0.90 7.79
N LEU A 471 17.89 -1.50 7.70
CA LEU A 471 18.33 -2.32 6.57
C LEU A 471 19.03 -3.58 7.09
N VAL A 472 19.22 -4.54 6.18
CA VAL A 472 19.95 -5.77 6.48
C VAL A 472 21.44 -5.44 6.65
N ASP A 473 22.00 -5.85 7.77
CA ASP A 473 23.42 -5.76 8.09
C ASP A 473 24.05 -7.16 7.98
N LYS A 474 25.05 -7.29 7.08
CA LYS A 474 25.79 -8.55 6.90
C LYS A 474 27.05 -8.55 7.75
N TRP A 475 27.27 -9.62 8.48
CA TRP A 475 28.43 -9.76 9.33
C TRP A 475 28.96 -11.21 9.39
N VAL A 476 30.19 -11.37 9.82
CA VAL A 476 30.81 -12.71 9.97
C VAL A 476 30.37 -13.29 11.31
N ALA A 477 29.74 -14.46 11.28
CA ALA A 477 29.32 -15.21 12.45
C ALA A 477 30.01 -16.58 12.51
N PRO A 478 31.23 -16.70 13.08
CA PRO A 478 31.95 -17.97 13.12
C PRO A 478 31.17 -19.08 13.84
N SER A 479 30.39 -18.74 14.85
CA SER A 479 29.52 -19.68 15.57
C SER A 479 28.38 -20.26 14.75
N LYS A 480 28.06 -19.63 13.59
CA LYS A 480 27.04 -20.08 12.63
C LYS A 480 27.64 -20.64 11.35
N GLY A 481 28.97 -20.81 11.29
CA GLY A 481 29.67 -21.43 10.16
C GLY A 481 29.91 -20.48 8.96
N GLY A 482 29.83 -19.17 9.15
CA GLY A 482 30.05 -18.21 8.04
C GLY A 482 29.46 -16.84 8.25
N TYR A 483 28.66 -16.37 7.28
CA TYR A 483 27.99 -15.07 7.32
C TYR A 483 26.61 -15.17 8.00
N ALA A 484 26.22 -14.10 8.66
CA ALA A 484 24.87 -13.92 9.18
C ALA A 484 24.33 -12.57 8.77
N ASP A 485 23.04 -12.52 8.51
CA ASP A 485 22.29 -11.32 8.24
C ASP A 485 21.52 -10.92 9.51
N SER A 486 21.46 -9.65 9.80
CA SER A 486 20.67 -9.09 10.90
C SER A 486 20.16 -7.71 10.48
N TYR A 487 19.17 -7.20 11.16
CA TYR A 487 18.68 -5.84 10.88
C TYR A 487 19.37 -4.81 11.77
N LYS A 488 19.59 -3.61 11.22
CA LYS A 488 20.21 -2.49 11.93
C LYS A 488 19.74 -1.15 11.38
N ASN A 489 19.74 -0.12 12.22
CA ASN A 489 19.57 1.27 11.78
C ASN A 489 20.88 1.75 11.16
N LEU A 490 20.98 1.79 9.83
CA LEU A 490 22.25 1.96 9.10
C LEU A 490 22.36 3.27 8.33
N VAL A 491 21.25 3.81 7.82
CA VAL A 491 21.28 4.83 6.77
C VAL A 491 20.38 6.01 7.12
N SER A 492 20.86 7.21 6.81
CA SER A 492 20.04 8.41 6.68
C SER A 492 19.91 8.78 5.20
N ALA A 493 18.75 9.22 4.77
CA ALA A 493 18.47 9.56 3.38
C ALA A 493 17.69 10.87 3.27
N GLU A 494 17.87 11.57 2.16
CA GLU A 494 17.09 12.74 1.80
C GLU A 494 16.47 12.55 0.43
N PHE A 495 15.16 12.81 0.35
CA PHE A 495 14.39 12.80 -0.88
C PHE A 495 13.92 14.22 -1.18
N ARG A 496 14.03 14.63 -2.45
CA ARG A 496 13.50 15.91 -2.94
C ARG A 496 12.73 15.65 -4.21
N GLY A 497 11.56 16.27 -4.34
CA GLY A 497 10.76 16.04 -5.52
C GLY A 497 9.74 17.12 -5.82
N VAL A 498 9.21 16.98 -7.03
CA VAL A 498 8.08 17.75 -7.54
C VAL A 498 7.06 16.77 -8.07
N GLU A 499 5.81 16.94 -7.68
CA GLU A 499 4.69 16.13 -8.14
C GLU A 499 3.59 17.04 -8.65
N THR A 500 2.92 16.62 -9.71
CA THR A 500 1.78 17.36 -10.27
C THR A 500 0.70 16.42 -10.77
N THR A 501 -0.54 16.86 -10.63
CA THR A 501 -1.74 16.21 -11.16
C THR A 501 -2.57 17.27 -11.87
N LEU A 502 -2.97 16.99 -13.12
CA LEU A 502 -3.95 17.76 -13.87
C LEU A 502 -5.16 16.86 -14.12
N LYS A 503 -6.35 17.32 -13.71
CA LYS A 503 -7.64 16.69 -14.07
C LYS A 503 -8.46 17.69 -14.89
N TYR A 504 -9.01 17.21 -15.99
CA TYR A 504 -9.96 17.99 -16.78
C TYR A 504 -11.18 17.14 -17.08
N ARG A 505 -12.36 17.63 -16.72
CA ARG A 505 -13.66 16.98 -16.93
C ARG A 505 -14.52 17.84 -17.82
N TRP A 506 -15.17 17.20 -18.81
CA TRP A 506 -16.11 17.86 -19.71
C TRP A 506 -17.33 16.96 -19.95
N ASN A 507 -18.28 17.42 -20.73
CA ASN A 507 -19.50 16.67 -21.04
C ASN A 507 -20.24 16.23 -19.75
N GLU A 508 -20.49 17.20 -18.83
CA GLU A 508 -21.12 16.96 -17.52
C GLU A 508 -20.36 15.91 -16.67
N GLY A 509 -19.03 15.87 -16.77
CA GLY A 509 -18.20 14.93 -16.02
C GLY A 509 -18.07 13.52 -16.63
N ARG A 510 -18.86 13.22 -17.68
CA ARG A 510 -18.86 11.87 -18.32
C ARG A 510 -17.59 11.60 -19.14
N SER A 511 -16.83 12.61 -19.44
CA SER A 511 -15.55 12.52 -20.13
C SER A 511 -14.50 13.23 -19.31
N PHE A 512 -13.28 12.67 -19.28
CA PHE A 512 -12.19 13.27 -18.51
C PHE A 512 -10.83 12.87 -19.03
N VAL A 513 -9.84 13.67 -18.66
CA VAL A 513 -8.43 13.31 -18.70
C VAL A 513 -7.80 13.59 -17.34
N THR A 514 -6.97 12.66 -16.88
CA THR A 514 -6.12 12.84 -15.69
C THR A 514 -4.69 12.58 -16.10
N ALA A 515 -3.81 13.55 -15.88
CA ALA A 515 -2.37 13.44 -16.14
C ALA A 515 -1.61 13.63 -14.84
N ASN A 516 -0.67 12.73 -14.55
CA ASN A 516 0.18 12.78 -13.39
C ASN A 516 1.65 12.77 -13.83
N TYR A 517 2.48 13.52 -13.13
CA TYR A 517 3.92 13.51 -13.31
C TYR A 517 4.62 13.69 -11.97
N ALA A 518 5.70 12.96 -11.78
CA ALA A 518 6.60 13.11 -10.65
C ALA A 518 8.07 13.08 -11.10
N TYR A 519 8.83 13.99 -10.53
CA TYR A 519 10.28 14.02 -10.60
C TYR A 519 10.86 14.02 -9.19
N GLN A 520 11.77 13.09 -8.89
CA GLN A 520 12.40 13.02 -7.58
C GLN A 520 13.88 12.61 -7.66
N ARG A 521 14.63 13.01 -6.65
CA ARG A 521 16.01 12.58 -6.43
C ARG A 521 16.20 12.20 -4.98
N ALA A 522 17.12 11.29 -4.71
CA ALA A 522 17.53 10.96 -3.37
C ALA A 522 19.05 10.86 -3.24
N SER A 523 19.49 11.09 -2.03
CA SER A 523 20.88 10.83 -1.58
C SER A 523 20.83 10.14 -0.22
N ALA A 524 21.86 9.40 0.11
CA ALA A 524 21.96 8.73 1.41
C ALA A 524 23.37 8.87 2.00
N ALA A 525 23.46 8.66 3.31
CA ALA A 525 24.70 8.58 4.05
C ALA A 525 24.59 7.48 5.12
N LEU A 526 25.69 6.83 5.43
CA LEU A 526 25.74 5.90 6.56
C LEU A 526 25.63 6.68 7.89
N SER A 527 24.63 6.34 8.70
CA SER A 527 24.42 6.91 10.03
C SER A 527 25.15 6.11 11.12
N ALA A 528 25.39 4.83 10.88
CA ALA A 528 26.15 3.96 11.76
C ALA A 528 27.03 3.00 10.95
N PHE A 529 28.20 2.67 11.48
CA PHE A 529 29.12 1.71 10.85
C PHE A 529 29.16 0.40 11.65
N PRO A 530 29.16 -0.78 11.01
CA PRO A 530 29.29 -2.08 11.71
C PRO A 530 30.71 -2.34 12.22
N THR A 531 31.47 -1.34 12.68
CA THR A 531 32.87 -1.46 13.07
C THR A 531 33.10 -2.38 14.26
N GLN A 532 32.13 -2.59 15.11
CA GLN A 532 32.30 -3.45 16.30
C GLN A 532 32.31 -4.95 15.98
N TYR A 533 31.72 -5.37 14.87
CA TYR A 533 31.67 -6.79 14.51
C TYR A 533 32.93 -7.33 13.91
N PHE A 534 33.73 -6.48 13.29
CA PHE A 534 35.00 -6.87 12.69
C PHE A 534 36.11 -7.06 13.73
N ASN A 535 36.03 -6.34 14.86
CA ASN A 535 37.04 -6.45 15.92
C ASN A 535 36.80 -7.63 16.87
N SER A 536 35.55 -8.10 17.01
CA SER A 536 35.22 -9.20 17.92
C SER A 536 35.28 -10.58 17.26
N ALA A 537 35.24 -10.64 15.94
CA ALA A 537 35.28 -11.88 15.16
C ALA A 537 36.65 -12.19 14.55
N ALA A 538 37.65 -11.39 14.83
CA ALA A 538 39.03 -11.67 14.37
C ALA A 538 39.43 -13.02 14.93
N ASP A 539 39.67 -14.00 14.05
CA ASP A 539 40.41 -15.20 14.41
C ASP A 539 41.81 -14.74 14.89
N PRO A 540 42.16 -15.02 16.14
CA PRO A 540 43.48 -14.64 16.63
C PRO A 540 44.63 -15.22 15.80
N SER A 541 44.35 -16.25 14.98
CA SER A 541 45.36 -16.93 14.16
C SER A 541 45.53 -16.36 12.75
N ASP A 542 44.56 -15.59 12.20
CA ASP A 542 44.72 -14.94 10.89
C ASP A 542 43.94 -13.61 10.76
N PRO A 543 44.54 -12.50 11.25
CA PRO A 543 43.92 -11.18 11.13
C PRO A 543 43.78 -10.67 9.68
N SER A 544 44.53 -11.24 8.73
CA SER A 544 44.53 -10.73 7.35
C SER A 544 43.28 -11.11 6.54
N VAL A 545 42.69 -12.24 6.81
CA VAL A 545 41.47 -12.70 6.16
C VAL A 545 40.29 -11.82 6.58
N TYR A 546 40.20 -11.48 7.83
CA TYR A 546 39.09 -10.66 8.36
C TYR A 546 39.20 -9.18 7.99
N SER A 547 40.41 -8.65 7.84
CA SER A 547 40.60 -7.28 7.35
C SER A 547 40.14 -7.13 5.90
N SER A 548 40.40 -8.12 5.05
CA SER A 548 39.97 -8.10 3.65
C SER A 548 38.45 -8.22 3.49
N ILE A 549 37.79 -9.01 4.31
CA ILE A 549 36.30 -9.14 4.33
C ILE A 549 35.67 -7.86 4.87
N GLY A 550 36.23 -7.29 5.95
CA GLY A 550 35.75 -6.02 6.50
C GLY A 550 35.87 -4.87 5.52
N ASP A 551 36.96 -4.79 4.78
CA ASP A 551 37.15 -3.79 3.73
C ASP A 551 36.26 -4.03 2.51
N HIS A 552 35.92 -5.28 2.21
CA HIS A 552 34.95 -5.60 1.14
C HIS A 552 33.55 -5.17 1.52
N VAL A 553 33.06 -5.51 2.71
CA VAL A 553 31.76 -5.09 3.23
C VAL A 553 31.69 -3.56 3.34
N ARG A 554 32.74 -2.90 3.81
CA ARG A 554 32.82 -1.44 3.88
C ARG A 554 32.70 -0.81 2.49
N ARG A 555 33.47 -1.29 1.53
CA ARG A 555 33.46 -0.81 0.13
C ARG A 555 32.08 -1.07 -0.49
N PHE A 556 31.49 -2.20 -0.20
CA PHE A 556 30.14 -2.52 -0.64
C PHE A 556 29.08 -1.51 -0.15
N TYR A 557 28.97 -1.29 1.16
CA TYR A 557 28.02 -0.31 1.69
C TYR A 557 28.30 1.11 1.21
N GLN A 558 29.57 1.50 1.05
CA GLN A 558 29.90 2.85 0.59
C GLN A 558 29.69 3.02 -0.91
N SER A 559 30.25 2.14 -1.75
CA SER A 559 30.28 2.34 -3.20
C SER A 559 29.05 1.78 -3.90
N GLU A 560 28.50 0.67 -3.43
CA GLU A 560 27.38 0.03 -4.14
C GLU A 560 26.03 0.46 -3.58
N PHE A 561 25.91 0.67 -2.28
CA PHE A 561 24.65 1.09 -1.70
C PHE A 561 24.52 2.62 -1.65
N ILE A 562 25.43 3.33 -0.97
CA ILE A 562 25.31 4.78 -0.76
C ILE A 562 25.41 5.54 -2.08
N ASP A 563 26.41 5.25 -2.90
CA ASP A 563 26.63 5.94 -4.18
C ASP A 563 25.53 5.63 -5.22
N GLN A 564 24.87 4.48 -5.09
CA GLN A 564 23.79 4.05 -5.97
C GLN A 564 22.39 4.29 -5.40
N PHE A 565 22.27 4.75 -4.15
CA PHE A 565 20.97 4.96 -3.49
C PHE A 565 20.02 5.84 -4.33
N GLY A 566 20.54 6.89 -4.96
CA GLY A 566 19.78 7.73 -5.86
C GLY A 566 19.15 7.00 -7.06
N GLN A 567 19.65 5.80 -7.40
CA GLN A 567 19.11 4.99 -8.51
C GLN A 567 17.96 4.08 -8.07
N THR A 568 17.69 3.99 -6.75
CA THR A 568 16.56 3.21 -6.21
C THR A 568 15.25 3.99 -6.21
N VAL A 569 15.27 5.26 -6.59
CA VAL A 569 14.11 6.14 -6.67
C VAL A 569 13.61 6.26 -8.09
N LEU A 570 12.30 6.40 -8.24
CA LEU A 570 11.68 6.74 -9.52
C LEU A 570 12.00 8.20 -9.88
N THR A 571 13.15 8.43 -10.51
CA THR A 571 13.54 9.79 -10.90
C THR A 571 12.49 10.46 -11.78
N ASN A 572 11.86 9.72 -12.68
CA ASN A 572 10.76 10.20 -13.53
C ASN A 572 9.68 9.14 -13.63
N SER A 573 8.44 9.54 -13.34
CA SER A 573 7.27 8.68 -13.52
C SER A 573 6.05 9.51 -13.88
N GLY A 574 5.08 8.88 -14.53
CA GLY A 574 3.82 9.55 -14.84
C GLY A 574 2.79 8.63 -15.45
N SER A 575 1.57 9.15 -15.49
CA SER A 575 0.43 8.49 -16.10
C SER A 575 -0.49 9.48 -16.78
N LEU A 576 -1.17 9.00 -17.83
CA LEU A 576 -2.24 9.70 -18.52
C LEU A 576 -3.41 8.73 -18.63
N LEU A 577 -4.55 9.04 -18.03
CA LEU A 577 -5.79 8.32 -18.19
C LEU A 577 -6.81 9.24 -18.88
N PHE A 578 -7.20 8.86 -20.09
CA PHE A 578 -8.21 9.52 -20.89
C PHE A 578 -9.47 8.67 -20.95
N SER A 579 -10.63 9.29 -20.83
CA SER A 579 -11.92 8.61 -20.99
C SER A 579 -12.92 9.53 -21.69
N GLN A 580 -13.49 9.06 -22.80
CA GLN A 580 -14.42 9.79 -23.64
C GLN A 580 -15.74 9.03 -23.76
N SER A 581 -16.82 9.68 -23.33
CA SER A 581 -18.18 9.25 -23.66
C SER A 581 -18.49 9.59 -25.11
N LEU A 582 -18.88 8.58 -25.87
CA LEU A 582 -19.23 8.68 -27.28
C LEU A 582 -20.75 8.57 -27.46
N ALA A 583 -21.23 8.75 -28.69
CA ALA A 583 -22.62 8.54 -29.05
C ALA A 583 -23.10 7.11 -28.69
N ASP A 584 -24.41 6.93 -28.56
CA ASP A 584 -25.06 5.65 -28.28
C ASP A 584 -24.53 4.90 -27.04
N ALA A 585 -24.13 5.66 -26.01
CA ALA A 585 -23.61 5.13 -24.74
C ALA A 585 -22.37 4.22 -24.88
N TRP A 586 -21.54 4.46 -25.90
CA TRP A 586 -20.19 3.95 -25.94
C TRP A 586 -19.26 4.80 -25.08
N GLN A 587 -18.24 4.16 -24.52
CA GLN A 587 -17.15 4.82 -23.80
C GLN A 587 -15.83 4.24 -24.26
N PHE A 588 -14.92 5.10 -24.68
CA PHE A 588 -13.54 4.77 -25.00
C PHE A 588 -12.63 5.30 -23.91
N SER A 589 -11.66 4.50 -23.47
CA SER A 589 -10.64 4.92 -22.52
C SER A 589 -9.26 4.44 -22.96
N ALA A 590 -8.26 5.25 -22.67
CA ALA A 590 -6.86 4.93 -22.91
C ALA A 590 -6.01 5.34 -21.71
N GLY A 591 -5.18 4.42 -21.22
CA GLY A 591 -4.24 4.64 -20.13
C GLY A 591 -2.80 4.51 -20.63
N TYR A 592 -1.97 5.54 -20.43
CA TYR A 592 -0.54 5.47 -20.68
C TYR A 592 0.23 5.68 -19.40
N TYR A 593 1.13 4.75 -19.08
CA TYR A 593 1.90 4.72 -17.84
C TYR A 593 3.37 4.60 -18.18
N PHE A 594 4.22 5.39 -17.52
CA PHE A 594 5.65 5.30 -17.72
C PHE A 594 6.41 5.49 -16.41
N ARG A 595 7.53 4.81 -16.29
CA ARG A 595 8.56 5.05 -15.27
C ARG A 595 9.95 4.94 -15.87
N GLY A 596 10.87 5.71 -15.33
CA GLY A 596 12.30 5.59 -15.62
C GLY A 596 12.87 4.27 -15.12
N THR A 597 14.13 4.02 -15.44
CA THR A 597 14.89 2.90 -14.84
C THR A 597 15.03 3.12 -13.35
N VAL A 598 14.81 2.07 -12.57
CA VAL A 598 15.00 2.06 -11.13
C VAL A 598 15.84 0.85 -10.76
N ARG A 599 16.62 0.94 -9.69
CA ARG A 599 17.29 -0.21 -9.10
C ARG A 599 16.52 -0.67 -7.87
N VAL A 600 16.26 -1.95 -7.77
CA VAL A 600 15.62 -2.53 -6.58
C VAL A 600 16.73 -2.80 -5.57
N ILE A 601 16.56 -2.27 -4.35
CA ILE A 601 17.36 -2.70 -3.21
C ILE A 601 16.78 -4.04 -2.77
N ASP A 602 17.45 -5.10 -3.17
CA ASP A 602 17.16 -6.43 -2.65
C ASP A 602 17.70 -6.57 -1.22
N VAL A 603 17.19 -7.55 -0.49
CA VAL A 603 17.73 -8.02 0.79
C VAL A 603 19.21 -8.45 0.65
N SER A 604 19.63 -8.78 -0.57
CA SER A 604 21.02 -9.00 -0.96
C SER A 604 21.65 -7.74 -1.54
N PRO A 605 22.94 -7.54 -1.35
CA PRO A 605 23.70 -6.41 -1.87
C PRO A 605 23.71 -6.23 -3.39
N ASP A 606 23.24 -7.19 -4.14
CA ASP A 606 23.18 -7.11 -5.59
C ASP A 606 21.99 -6.23 -6.02
N VAL A 607 22.27 -4.94 -6.18
CA VAL A 607 21.31 -3.97 -6.70
C VAL A 607 20.99 -4.33 -8.15
N THR A 608 19.84 -4.94 -8.39
CA THR A 608 19.42 -5.32 -9.74
C THR A 608 18.74 -4.17 -10.44
N PRO A 609 19.12 -3.80 -11.69
CA PRO A 609 18.40 -2.80 -12.43
C PRO A 609 17.02 -3.33 -12.84
N GLU A 610 15.98 -2.56 -12.54
CA GLU A 610 14.70 -2.69 -13.23
C GLU A 610 14.69 -1.79 -14.47
N TYR A 611 14.14 -2.29 -15.56
CA TYR A 611 14.03 -1.54 -16.79
C TYR A 611 12.99 -0.42 -16.69
N ARG A 612 13.15 0.58 -17.55
CA ARG A 612 12.07 1.54 -17.81
C ARG A 612 10.81 0.81 -18.22
N MET A 613 9.66 1.34 -17.83
CA MET A 613 8.36 0.85 -18.25
C MET A 613 7.67 1.91 -19.13
N ARG A 614 7.02 1.46 -20.18
CA ARG A 614 6.08 2.24 -21.00
C ARG A 614 4.92 1.33 -21.37
N ARG A 615 3.77 1.56 -20.78
CA ARG A 615 2.60 0.70 -20.92
C ARG A 615 1.44 1.49 -21.48
N LEU A 616 0.78 0.95 -22.49
CA LEU A 616 -0.47 1.45 -23.06
C LEU A 616 -1.58 0.42 -22.85
N ASP A 617 -2.67 0.87 -22.26
CA ASP A 617 -3.88 0.09 -22.05
C ASP A 617 -5.06 0.77 -22.74
N LEU A 618 -5.95 -0.02 -23.35
CA LEU A 618 -7.16 0.47 -24.01
C LEU A 618 -8.39 -0.24 -23.46
N ARG A 619 -9.50 0.51 -23.34
CA ARG A 619 -10.81 -0.02 -22.99
C ARG A 619 -11.87 0.57 -23.91
N LEU A 620 -12.76 -0.30 -24.41
CA LEU A 620 -13.97 0.10 -25.12
C LEU A 620 -15.18 -0.57 -24.44
N ALA A 621 -16.16 0.23 -24.08
CA ALA A 621 -17.35 -0.25 -23.39
C ALA A 621 -18.64 0.24 -24.06
N LYS A 622 -19.69 -0.58 -24.00
CA LYS A 622 -21.05 -0.25 -24.43
C LYS A 622 -21.99 -0.46 -23.26
N THR A 623 -22.74 0.57 -22.92
CA THR A 623 -23.81 0.48 -21.90
C THR A 623 -25.16 0.41 -22.59
N ILE A 624 -25.97 -0.61 -22.27
CA ILE A 624 -27.33 -0.83 -22.76
C ILE A 624 -28.27 -0.62 -21.57
N ARG A 625 -29.10 0.41 -21.61
CA ARG A 625 -30.12 0.68 -20.58
C ARG A 625 -31.42 0.02 -20.94
N TYR A 626 -32.04 -0.69 -19.98
CA TYR A 626 -33.34 -1.35 -20.17
C TYR A 626 -34.39 -1.02 -19.07
N GLY A 627 -34.05 -0.05 -18.20
CA GLY A 627 -34.90 0.48 -17.14
C GLY A 627 -34.35 1.77 -16.58
N LYS A 628 -35.01 2.33 -15.55
CA LYS A 628 -34.58 3.62 -14.95
C LYS A 628 -33.17 3.50 -14.34
N ASP A 629 -32.91 2.42 -13.58
CA ASP A 629 -31.65 2.18 -12.86
C ASP A 629 -31.01 0.83 -13.29
N ARG A 630 -31.48 0.26 -14.41
CA ARG A 630 -31.06 -1.06 -14.91
C ARG A 630 -30.25 -0.90 -16.18
N ASN A 631 -29.08 -1.54 -16.19
CA ASN A 631 -28.21 -1.50 -17.36
C ASN A 631 -27.36 -2.77 -17.47
N ILE A 632 -26.92 -3.03 -18.70
CA ILE A 632 -25.88 -4.01 -19.01
C ILE A 632 -24.72 -3.23 -19.61
N GLU A 633 -23.52 -3.43 -19.11
CA GLU A 633 -22.28 -2.93 -19.69
C GLU A 633 -21.46 -4.10 -20.23
N ILE A 634 -21.01 -4.00 -21.46
CA ILE A 634 -20.05 -4.93 -22.07
C ILE A 634 -18.81 -4.14 -22.39
N ALA A 635 -17.64 -4.59 -21.90
CA ALA A 635 -16.37 -3.90 -22.05
C ALA A 635 -15.27 -4.86 -22.50
N GLY A 636 -14.53 -4.47 -23.55
CA GLY A 636 -13.26 -5.08 -23.93
C GLY A 636 -12.09 -4.25 -23.43
N VAL A 637 -11.08 -4.93 -22.86
CA VAL A 637 -9.86 -4.32 -22.32
C VAL A 637 -8.67 -5.03 -22.92
N VAL A 638 -7.69 -4.26 -23.40
CA VAL A 638 -6.37 -4.73 -23.80
C VAL A 638 -5.33 -3.99 -23.01
N GLN A 639 -4.53 -4.70 -22.24
CA GLN A 639 -3.48 -4.15 -21.38
C GLN A 639 -2.09 -4.46 -21.94
N ASN A 640 -1.14 -3.57 -21.67
CA ASN A 640 0.26 -3.69 -22.06
C ASN A 640 0.46 -3.92 -23.57
N ILE A 641 -0.21 -3.11 -24.41
CA ILE A 641 -0.11 -3.20 -25.87
C ILE A 641 1.32 -2.95 -26.34
N THR A 642 2.05 -2.10 -25.65
CA THR A 642 3.45 -1.77 -25.93
C THR A 642 4.41 -2.91 -25.65
N GLN A 643 4.03 -3.86 -24.80
CA GLN A 643 4.87 -4.97 -24.33
C GLN A 643 6.24 -4.50 -23.81
N ASP A 644 6.27 -3.36 -23.13
CA ASP A 644 7.47 -2.72 -22.58
C ASP A 644 7.33 -2.59 -21.05
N ASP A 645 6.77 -3.62 -20.39
CA ASP A 645 6.66 -3.75 -18.93
C ASP A 645 7.45 -4.99 -18.50
N TYR A 646 8.67 -4.74 -18.01
CA TYR A 646 9.58 -5.78 -17.54
C TYR A 646 9.75 -5.67 -16.04
N THR A 647 9.80 -6.81 -15.38
CA THR A 647 10.36 -6.92 -14.03
C THR A 647 11.56 -7.84 -14.04
N LYS A 648 12.51 -7.57 -13.15
CA LYS A 648 13.51 -8.56 -12.80
C LYS A 648 13.02 -9.31 -11.56
N TYR A 649 12.68 -10.57 -11.75
CA TYR A 649 12.48 -11.46 -10.62
C TYR A 649 13.86 -11.88 -10.10
N GLY A 650 14.21 -11.48 -8.89
CA GLY A 650 15.47 -11.82 -8.23
C GLY A 650 15.23 -12.53 -6.91
N THR A 651 15.63 -13.77 -6.81
CA THR A 651 16.12 -14.33 -5.56
C THR A 651 17.65 -14.25 -5.58
N VAL A 652 18.26 -14.25 -4.42
CA VAL A 652 19.69 -13.98 -4.10
C VAL A 652 20.75 -14.52 -5.11
N ASN A 653 20.41 -15.45 -5.98
CA ASN A 653 21.36 -16.08 -6.88
C ASN A 653 20.95 -16.17 -8.35
N ALA A 654 19.82 -15.62 -8.75
CA ALA A 654 19.41 -15.74 -10.15
C ALA A 654 18.33 -14.73 -10.53
N THR A 655 18.68 -13.81 -11.37
CA THR A 655 17.76 -12.85 -11.98
C THR A 655 17.20 -13.41 -13.27
N ALA A 656 15.88 -13.59 -13.33
CA ALA A 656 15.16 -13.82 -14.59
C ALA A 656 14.51 -12.51 -15.03
N GLU A 657 14.76 -12.10 -16.25
CA GLU A 657 13.98 -11.01 -16.87
C GLU A 657 12.61 -11.56 -17.27
N VAL A 658 11.56 -10.99 -16.71
CA VAL A 658 10.20 -11.39 -17.03
C VAL A 658 9.50 -10.24 -17.73
N LEU A 659 9.24 -10.42 -19.01
CA LEU A 659 8.37 -9.55 -19.79
C LEU A 659 6.92 -9.90 -19.47
N PHE A 660 6.16 -8.93 -19.00
CA PHE A 660 4.72 -9.10 -18.87
C PHE A 660 4.06 -9.13 -20.25
N LYS A 661 3.29 -10.17 -20.51
CA LYS A 661 2.58 -10.33 -21.77
C LYS A 661 1.46 -9.29 -21.89
N GLN A 662 1.08 -8.99 -23.12
CA GLN A 662 -0.18 -8.32 -23.41
C GLN A 662 -1.33 -9.17 -22.85
N ARG A 663 -2.31 -8.53 -22.22
CA ARG A 663 -3.46 -9.22 -21.59
C ARG A 663 -4.76 -8.66 -22.17
N THR A 664 -5.72 -9.54 -22.41
CA THR A 664 -7.01 -9.18 -23.01
C THR A 664 -8.14 -9.75 -22.17
N TYR A 665 -9.16 -8.91 -21.91
CA TYR A 665 -10.34 -9.29 -21.15
C TYR A 665 -11.61 -8.82 -21.85
N LEU A 666 -12.67 -9.61 -21.69
CA LEU A 666 -14.03 -9.20 -21.98
C LEU A 666 -14.84 -9.27 -20.69
N THR A 667 -15.46 -8.16 -20.30
CA THR A 667 -16.30 -8.07 -19.11
C THR A 667 -17.75 -7.78 -19.51
N ALA A 668 -18.69 -8.51 -18.92
CA ALA A 668 -20.11 -8.21 -18.97
C ALA A 668 -20.62 -7.98 -17.56
N SER A 669 -21.25 -6.85 -17.30
CA SER A 669 -21.87 -6.53 -16.02
C SER A 669 -23.33 -6.12 -16.20
N CYS A 670 -24.19 -6.56 -15.29
CA CYS A 670 -25.63 -6.27 -15.27
C CYS A 670 -25.99 -5.68 -13.91
N ASN A 671 -26.69 -4.55 -13.91
CA ASN A 671 -27.31 -3.94 -12.73
C ASN A 671 -28.83 -4.02 -12.87
N PHE A 672 -29.53 -4.44 -11.80
CA PHE A 672 -30.98 -4.70 -11.81
C PHE A 672 -31.67 -4.39 -10.48
#